data_d682aa9c0b87d22fa7dbce4889cd14de
#
_entry.id   d682aa9c0b87d22fa7dbce4889cd14de
#
_cell.length_a   1.000
_cell.length_b   1.000
_cell.length_c   1.000
_cell.angle_alpha   90.00
_cell.angle_beta   90.00
_cell.angle_gamma   90.00
#
_symmetry.space_group_name_H-M   'P 1'
#
loop_
_entity.id
_entity.type
_entity.pdbx_description
1 polymer ?
#
loop_
_entity_poly.entity_id
_entity_poly.type
_entity_poly.pdbx_seq_one_letter_code
_entity_poly.pdbx_strand_id
1 'polypeptide(L)'
;MPDSIIKRDGTVVPFDSSKILNAISKASQAVTTEDMSPVELGFVTERVCRQLDEHNLRNVEEIQDVVEKTLMQFGYTETAKAYIIYRSEHTKLRNAESYLMDIYKTLTFAPAIEEDIKRENANIDGDTAMGTMLKYGSEGSKYFIDNYILPKDASAAHINGDIHIHDKDFYMLTETCCQIDLLRLFHDGFSTGHGFLREPNSIESYAALACIAIQANQNEMHGGQSVPHFDYAMAPGVHKTFAKEYRHAFQSYLMITQGLDRVEAKAKVDQLITACMVTPTMSNSAAMQKALASNISQEEREIAQKAHVFAFDEAIANTDRHVYQAMEALIHNLNTMNSRAGAQVPFSSINYGTDTSSEGRMVMKNLMLATQAGLGNGETSIFPVQIFKVKEGINYNEDDPNYDLFKLAIETSSKRLFPNFSFLDAPFNKAYYKEGDYNSEVAYMGCRTRVLGNAYDPSREVTCGRGNLSFTSINLPRIGIEAKGNIDSFFQILDERIDLVFRQLLHRFKIQSNRKVRNYPFLMGNGIWLDSEKLDWDDTIGEILKHGTLTMGFIGLAEALKALLGVHHGESEEAQELGLRIVRHMRERCDAESRKDHLNYSLIATPAESLSGRFVPLDRARYGVLPGITDRDYYTNSFHVPVYYPIKAFRKIQIEAPYHAMTNGGHITYVELDGDTSKNLKAFEKIIRFMHDNNVGYGSINHPLDRDPVCGYTGVINDVCPRCGRREGEGVDIEKLRLLRRKFPHMPRFHTH
;
A
#
# COMPACT_ATOMS: atom_id res chain seq x y z
N MET A 1 28.73 48.62 -31.25
CA MET A 1 28.38 47.27 -30.74
C MET A 1 28.41 47.31 -29.22
N PRO A 2 27.55 46.59 -28.53
CA PRO A 2 27.62 46.50 -27.07
C PRO A 2 28.98 45.98 -26.61
N ASP A 3 29.55 46.58 -25.55
CA ASP A 3 30.83 46.11 -24.98
C ASP A 3 30.63 44.85 -24.09
N SER A 4 29.47 44.74 -23.49
CA SER A 4 29.12 43.63 -22.57
C SER A 4 27.64 43.31 -22.60
N ILE A 5 27.30 42.10 -22.16
CA ILE A 5 25.91 41.63 -21.96
C ILE A 5 25.70 41.09 -20.56
N ILE A 6 24.46 41.15 -20.13
CA ILE A 6 24.00 40.59 -18.85
C ILE A 6 23.38 39.22 -19.14
N LYS A 7 24.00 38.18 -18.62
CA LYS A 7 23.41 36.85 -18.65
C LYS A 7 22.18 36.74 -17.74
N ARG A 8 21.41 35.67 -17.89
CA ARG A 8 20.20 35.40 -17.10
C ARG A 8 20.47 35.28 -15.57
N ASP A 9 21.67 34.83 -15.21
CA ASP A 9 22.14 34.72 -13.83
C ASP A 9 22.65 36.08 -13.24
N GLY A 10 22.51 37.15 -14.00
CA GLY A 10 22.98 38.49 -13.64
C GLY A 10 24.47 38.74 -13.90
N THR A 11 25.24 37.75 -14.36
CA THR A 11 26.66 37.93 -14.65
C THR A 11 26.86 38.76 -15.90
N VAL A 12 27.80 39.74 -15.81
CA VAL A 12 28.19 40.57 -16.94
C VAL A 12 29.38 39.93 -17.64
N VAL A 13 29.26 39.73 -18.97
CA VAL A 13 30.32 39.13 -19.77
C VAL A 13 30.54 39.97 -21.04
N PRO A 14 31.74 39.92 -21.67
CA PRO A 14 32.00 40.58 -22.95
C PRO A 14 31.00 40.14 -24.02
N PHE A 15 30.58 41.09 -24.85
CA PHE A 15 29.71 40.81 -26.00
C PHE A 15 30.47 40.05 -27.09
N ASP A 16 29.83 39.02 -27.64
CA ASP A 16 30.38 38.18 -28.70
C ASP A 16 29.32 37.95 -29.80
N SER A 17 29.44 38.69 -30.90
CA SER A 17 28.51 38.60 -32.06
C SER A 17 28.52 37.24 -32.75
N SER A 18 29.61 36.46 -32.62
CA SER A 18 29.70 35.14 -33.21
C SER A 18 28.67 34.18 -32.65
N LYS A 19 28.22 34.38 -31.39
CA LYS A 19 27.17 33.58 -30.74
C LYS A 19 25.82 33.80 -31.41
N ILE A 20 25.52 35.05 -31.83
CA ILE A 20 24.30 35.38 -32.57
C ILE A 20 24.35 34.72 -33.94
N LEU A 21 25.47 34.91 -34.66
CA LEU A 21 25.69 34.29 -35.97
C LEU A 21 25.48 32.76 -35.93
N ASN A 22 26.13 32.11 -34.98
CA ASN A 22 26.03 30.64 -34.81
C ASN A 22 24.61 30.19 -34.47
N ALA A 23 23.87 30.94 -33.68
CA ALA A 23 22.50 30.62 -33.32
C ALA A 23 21.54 30.72 -34.50
N ILE A 24 21.68 31.80 -35.33
CA ILE A 24 20.90 31.97 -36.54
C ILE A 24 21.28 30.90 -37.59
N SER A 25 22.57 30.62 -37.77
CA SER A 25 23.05 29.58 -38.69
C SER A 25 22.47 28.19 -38.35
N LYS A 26 22.47 27.82 -37.08
CA LYS A 26 21.86 26.55 -36.63
C LYS A 26 20.35 26.50 -36.89
N ALA A 27 19.65 27.61 -36.70
CA ALA A 27 18.22 27.70 -36.97
C ALA A 27 17.93 27.58 -38.48
N SER A 28 18.73 28.22 -39.32
CA SER A 28 18.64 28.13 -40.81
C SER A 28 18.92 26.70 -41.29
N GLN A 29 19.98 26.06 -40.79
CA GLN A 29 20.30 24.66 -41.13
C GLN A 29 19.22 23.64 -40.73
N ALA A 30 18.39 23.94 -39.73
CA ALA A 30 17.28 23.10 -39.32
C ALA A 30 16.05 23.19 -40.24
N VAL A 31 16.08 24.13 -41.22
CA VAL A 31 14.97 24.40 -42.14
C VAL A 31 15.41 24.05 -43.56
N THR A 32 14.68 23.21 -44.25
CA THR A 32 14.98 22.74 -45.60
C THR A 32 14.52 23.72 -46.70
N THR A 33 13.68 24.69 -46.35
CA THR A 33 13.02 25.64 -47.27
C THR A 33 13.67 27.03 -47.30
N GLU A 34 14.53 27.33 -46.32
CA GLU A 34 15.22 28.63 -46.20
C GLU A 34 16.71 28.38 -45.87
N ASP A 35 17.57 28.23 -46.90
CA ASP A 35 19.01 28.08 -46.72
C ASP A 35 19.69 29.46 -46.82
N MET A 36 20.04 30.03 -45.67
CA MET A 36 20.69 31.33 -45.60
C MET A 36 22.18 31.20 -45.96
N SER A 37 22.60 31.94 -46.97
CA SER A 37 24.02 32.05 -47.35
C SER A 37 24.85 32.71 -46.22
N PRO A 38 26.18 32.49 -46.18
CA PRO A 38 27.06 33.16 -45.22
C PRO A 38 26.98 34.69 -45.25
N VAL A 39 26.66 35.25 -46.36
CA VAL A 39 26.49 36.72 -46.53
C VAL A 39 25.21 37.20 -45.88
N GLU A 40 24.12 36.49 -46.08
CA GLU A 40 22.82 36.80 -45.46
C GLU A 40 22.85 36.60 -43.92
N LEU A 41 23.50 35.54 -43.44
CA LEU A 41 23.73 35.32 -42.02
C LEU A 41 24.54 36.47 -41.40
N GLY A 42 25.61 36.93 -42.07
CA GLY A 42 26.41 38.07 -41.64
C GLY A 42 25.60 39.36 -41.60
N PHE A 43 24.80 39.64 -42.65
CA PHE A 43 23.96 40.84 -42.76
C PHE A 43 22.89 40.90 -41.65
N VAL A 44 22.17 39.80 -41.42
CA VAL A 44 21.17 39.73 -40.35
C VAL A 44 21.82 39.89 -38.97
N THR A 45 22.99 39.26 -38.75
CA THR A 45 23.74 39.40 -37.49
C THR A 45 24.21 40.85 -37.26
N GLU A 46 24.72 41.53 -38.30
CA GLU A 46 25.13 42.93 -38.19
C GLU A 46 23.92 43.82 -37.86
N ARG A 47 22.77 43.55 -38.49
CA ARG A 47 21.54 44.32 -38.23
C ARG A 47 21.05 44.16 -36.81
N VAL A 48 21.07 42.92 -36.27
CA VAL A 48 20.79 42.65 -34.87
C VAL A 48 21.73 43.45 -33.96
N CYS A 49 23.05 43.36 -34.19
CA CYS A 49 24.06 44.08 -33.41
C CYS A 49 23.82 45.59 -33.40
N ARG A 50 23.43 46.17 -34.52
CA ARG A 50 23.14 47.61 -34.65
C ARG A 50 21.90 48.00 -33.85
N GLN A 51 20.82 47.22 -33.89
CA GLN A 51 19.61 47.44 -33.09
C GLN A 51 19.88 47.32 -31.57
N LEU A 52 20.72 46.39 -31.16
CA LEU A 52 21.13 46.26 -29.78
C LEU A 52 21.84 47.49 -29.25
N ASP A 53 22.69 48.09 -30.09
CA ASP A 53 23.45 49.30 -29.75
C ASP A 53 22.54 50.55 -29.75
N GLU A 54 21.71 50.73 -30.79
CA GLU A 54 20.75 51.81 -30.93
C GLU A 54 19.78 51.90 -29.73
N HIS A 55 19.32 50.77 -29.22
CA HIS A 55 18.35 50.67 -28.11
C HIS A 55 18.99 50.38 -26.74
N ASN A 56 20.32 50.33 -26.65
CA ASN A 56 21.10 50.03 -25.46
C ASN A 56 20.64 48.71 -24.75
N LEU A 57 20.28 47.69 -25.54
CA LEU A 57 19.83 46.42 -25.03
C LEU A 57 21.02 45.53 -24.65
N ARG A 58 21.01 44.97 -23.40
CA ARG A 58 22.13 44.21 -22.86
C ARG A 58 21.72 42.84 -22.34
N ASN A 59 20.46 42.61 -22.04
CA ASN A 59 19.96 41.33 -21.51
C ASN A 59 19.87 40.28 -22.63
N VAL A 60 20.24 39.03 -22.29
CA VAL A 60 20.20 37.91 -23.27
C VAL A 60 18.77 37.67 -23.80
N GLU A 61 17.73 37.87 -23.02
CA GLU A 61 16.35 37.73 -23.51
C GLU A 61 15.98 38.79 -24.52
N GLU A 62 16.34 40.05 -24.25
CA GLU A 62 16.12 41.18 -25.20
C GLU A 62 16.86 40.95 -26.50
N ILE A 63 18.11 40.43 -26.42
CA ILE A 63 18.91 40.07 -27.61
C ILE A 63 18.21 39.03 -28.44
N GLN A 64 17.65 38.01 -27.84
CA GLN A 64 16.92 36.95 -28.53
C GLN A 64 15.65 37.50 -29.21
N ASP A 65 14.90 38.38 -28.54
CA ASP A 65 13.72 39.05 -29.11
C ASP A 65 14.08 39.90 -30.36
N VAL A 66 15.21 40.56 -30.31
CA VAL A 66 15.72 41.33 -31.47
C VAL A 66 16.10 40.39 -32.63
N VAL A 67 16.73 39.25 -32.35
CA VAL A 67 17.04 38.24 -33.39
C VAL A 67 15.76 37.72 -34.05
N GLU A 68 14.75 37.37 -33.29
CA GLU A 68 13.46 36.87 -33.80
C GLU A 68 12.78 37.91 -34.69
N LYS A 69 12.66 39.14 -34.21
CA LYS A 69 12.06 40.25 -34.95
C LYS A 69 12.83 40.57 -36.24
N THR A 70 14.14 40.56 -36.19
CA THR A 70 14.99 40.84 -37.36
C THR A 70 14.84 39.76 -38.43
N LEU A 71 14.85 38.48 -38.06
CA LEU A 71 14.60 37.37 -38.97
C LEU A 71 13.25 37.51 -39.68
N MET A 72 12.19 37.82 -38.92
CA MET A 72 10.84 38.04 -39.48
C MET A 72 10.78 39.24 -40.39
N GLN A 73 11.44 40.36 -40.04
CA GLN A 73 11.47 41.60 -40.86
C GLN A 73 12.16 41.40 -42.20
N PHE A 74 13.15 40.52 -42.28
CA PHE A 74 13.86 40.21 -43.52
C PHE A 74 13.24 39.02 -44.29
N GLY A 75 12.09 38.49 -43.84
CA GLY A 75 11.34 37.47 -44.55
C GLY A 75 11.79 36.03 -44.29
N TYR A 76 12.74 35.81 -43.37
CA TYR A 76 13.21 34.47 -42.97
C TYR A 76 12.26 33.89 -41.93
N THR A 77 11.02 33.63 -42.32
CA THR A 77 9.92 33.26 -41.39
C THR A 77 10.06 31.86 -40.86
N GLU A 78 10.50 30.90 -41.67
CA GLU A 78 10.67 29.50 -41.19
C GLU A 78 11.93 29.38 -40.31
N THR A 79 13.01 30.11 -40.64
CA THR A 79 14.20 30.22 -39.78
C THR A 79 13.87 30.89 -38.45
N ALA A 80 13.06 31.97 -38.46
CA ALA A 80 12.57 32.60 -37.21
C ALA A 80 11.76 31.63 -36.36
N LYS A 81 10.86 30.87 -36.98
CA LYS A 81 10.05 29.84 -36.31
C LYS A 81 10.94 28.74 -35.69
N ALA A 82 11.93 28.23 -36.42
CA ALA A 82 12.89 27.26 -35.92
C ALA A 82 13.69 27.82 -34.71
N TYR A 83 14.09 29.09 -34.80
CA TYR A 83 14.79 29.78 -33.71
C TYR A 83 13.92 29.93 -32.46
N ILE A 84 12.64 30.31 -32.60
CA ILE A 84 11.68 30.44 -31.52
C ILE A 84 11.42 29.09 -30.85
N ILE A 85 11.23 28.02 -31.63
CA ILE A 85 11.03 26.65 -31.11
C ILE A 85 12.26 26.21 -30.31
N TYR A 86 13.46 26.38 -30.89
CA TYR A 86 14.72 26.06 -30.21
C TYR A 86 14.88 26.83 -28.88
N ARG A 87 14.62 28.14 -28.87
CA ARG A 87 14.63 28.98 -27.65
C ARG A 87 13.64 28.48 -26.63
N SER A 88 12.40 28.16 -27.05
CA SER A 88 11.34 27.66 -26.17
C SER A 88 11.73 26.33 -25.53
N GLU A 89 12.27 25.39 -26.31
CA GLU A 89 12.72 24.08 -25.79
C GLU A 89 13.89 24.22 -24.82
N HIS A 90 14.88 25.02 -25.14
CA HIS A 90 16.02 25.29 -24.26
C HIS A 90 15.61 26.05 -22.97
N THR A 91 14.60 26.90 -23.04
CA THR A 91 14.07 27.58 -21.86
C THR A 91 13.30 26.62 -20.96
N LYS A 92 12.50 25.73 -21.56
CA LYS A 92 11.82 24.65 -20.83
C LYS A 92 12.82 23.73 -20.14
N LEU A 93 13.86 23.27 -20.84
CA LEU A 93 14.89 22.39 -20.25
C LEU A 93 15.60 23.06 -19.05
N ARG A 94 15.98 24.33 -19.18
CA ARG A 94 16.66 25.08 -18.11
C ARG A 94 15.77 25.35 -16.91
N ASN A 95 14.50 25.72 -17.14
CA ASN A 95 13.53 25.91 -16.05
C ASN A 95 13.28 24.59 -15.33
N ALA A 96 13.34 23.52 -16.05
CA ALA A 96 13.21 22.17 -15.55
C ALA A 96 14.39 21.73 -14.70
N GLU A 97 15.62 21.97 -15.16
CA GLU A 97 16.84 21.74 -14.39
C GLU A 97 16.86 22.57 -13.10
N SER A 98 16.45 23.85 -13.18
CA SER A 98 16.33 24.72 -12.00
C SER A 98 15.33 24.17 -11.00
N TYR A 99 14.13 23.77 -11.45
CA TYR A 99 13.08 23.23 -10.59
C TYR A 99 13.52 21.96 -9.86
N LEU A 100 14.09 20.97 -10.58
CA LEU A 100 14.56 19.74 -9.97
C LEU A 100 15.72 19.98 -9.00
N MET A 101 16.64 20.91 -9.33
CA MET A 101 17.74 21.27 -8.46
C MET A 101 17.26 22.00 -7.18
N ASP A 102 16.22 22.83 -7.25
CA ASP A 102 15.63 23.47 -6.10
C ASP A 102 14.95 22.46 -5.18
N ILE A 103 14.26 21.46 -5.72
CA ILE A 103 13.73 20.32 -4.95
C ILE A 103 14.87 19.56 -4.26
N TYR A 104 15.95 19.25 -4.98
CA TYR A 104 17.08 18.52 -4.39
C TYR A 104 17.78 19.33 -3.28
N LYS A 105 17.86 20.65 -3.41
CA LYS A 105 18.35 21.53 -2.33
C LYS A 105 17.44 21.46 -1.10
N THR A 106 16.13 21.55 -1.29
CA THR A 106 15.14 21.41 -0.21
C THR A 106 15.28 20.07 0.49
N LEU A 107 15.34 18.97 -0.27
CA LEU A 107 15.53 17.63 0.28
C LEU A 107 16.85 17.48 1.05
N THR A 108 17.90 18.22 0.64
CA THR A 108 19.22 18.12 1.26
C THR A 108 19.33 18.95 2.55
N PHE A 109 18.78 20.16 2.56
CA PHE A 109 19.10 21.16 3.57
C PHE A 109 17.93 21.55 4.49
N ALA A 110 16.68 21.34 4.07
CA ALA A 110 15.54 21.64 4.94
C ALA A 110 15.23 20.48 5.90
N PRO A 111 14.91 20.73 7.19
CA PRO A 111 14.46 19.69 8.12
C PRO A 111 13.16 19.04 7.67
N ALA A 112 12.98 17.73 7.92
CA ALA A 112 11.76 17.00 7.55
C ALA A 112 10.49 17.55 8.23
N ILE A 113 10.64 18.18 9.38
CA ILE A 113 9.53 18.81 10.13
C ILE A 113 8.94 20.01 9.38
N GLU A 114 9.75 20.72 8.59
CA GLU A 114 9.37 21.95 7.90
C GLU A 114 8.90 21.71 6.45
N GLU A 115 9.17 20.52 5.89
CA GLU A 115 8.94 20.24 4.48
C GLU A 115 8.01 19.02 4.25
N ASP A 116 6.86 19.27 3.67
CA ASP A 116 5.88 18.23 3.37
C ASP A 116 6.42 17.15 2.42
N ILE A 117 7.26 17.52 1.46
CA ILE A 117 7.87 16.57 0.51
C ILE A 117 8.71 15.49 1.19
N LYS A 118 9.29 15.77 2.36
CA LYS A 118 10.04 14.79 3.16
C LYS A 118 9.14 13.86 3.96
N ARG A 119 7.88 14.26 4.23
CA ARG A 119 6.89 13.55 5.05
C ARG A 119 5.81 12.82 4.24
N GLU A 120 5.88 12.88 2.93
CA GLU A 120 4.86 12.36 2.01
C GLU A 120 4.59 10.84 2.18
N ASN A 121 5.54 10.10 2.74
CA ASN A 121 5.39 8.67 3.03
C ASN A 121 5.76 8.39 4.48
N ALA A 122 4.79 8.01 5.30
CA ALA A 122 4.96 7.71 6.73
C ALA A 122 5.94 6.57 7.04
N ASN A 123 6.24 5.70 6.06
CA ASN A 123 7.14 4.56 6.22
C ASN A 123 8.60 4.89 5.90
N ILE A 124 8.89 6.13 5.45
CA ILE A 124 10.23 6.57 5.07
C ILE A 124 10.60 7.78 5.91
N ASP A 125 11.75 7.71 6.58
CA ASP A 125 12.34 8.88 7.24
C ASP A 125 13.22 9.62 6.23
N GLY A 126 12.73 10.76 5.76
CA GLY A 126 13.38 11.60 4.75
C GLY A 126 14.68 12.29 5.22
N ASP A 127 14.98 12.28 6.53
CA ASP A 127 16.22 12.85 7.07
C ASP A 127 17.36 11.82 7.15
N THR A 128 17.06 10.53 6.98
CA THR A 128 18.10 9.50 6.89
C THR A 128 18.79 9.53 5.53
N ALA A 129 20.06 9.09 5.47
CA ALA A 129 20.84 9.06 4.23
C ALA A 129 20.11 8.28 3.12
N MET A 130 19.59 7.10 3.43
CA MET A 130 18.89 6.26 2.44
C MET A 130 17.49 6.80 2.12
N GLY A 131 16.80 7.38 3.10
CA GLY A 131 15.53 8.06 2.86
C GLY A 131 15.68 9.27 1.92
N THR A 132 16.70 10.08 2.11
CA THR A 132 17.05 11.20 1.19
C THR A 132 17.37 10.69 -0.22
N MET A 133 18.18 9.63 -0.34
CA MET A 133 18.50 9.03 -1.65
C MET A 133 17.26 8.49 -2.37
N LEU A 134 16.36 7.84 -1.63
CA LEU A 134 15.10 7.35 -2.19
C LEU A 134 14.22 8.50 -2.67
N LYS A 135 14.17 9.61 -1.92
CA LYS A 135 13.45 10.84 -2.30
C LYS A 135 14.03 11.49 -3.54
N TYR A 136 15.36 11.57 -3.69
CA TYR A 136 15.99 12.04 -4.93
C TYR A 136 15.53 11.21 -6.15
N GLY A 137 15.56 9.87 -6.01
CA GLY A 137 15.09 8.96 -7.06
C GLY A 137 13.62 9.18 -7.40
N SER A 138 12.76 9.30 -6.38
CA SER A 138 11.32 9.53 -6.52
C SER A 138 11.04 10.84 -7.28
N GLU A 139 11.60 11.97 -6.85
CA GLU A 139 11.35 13.27 -7.48
C GLU A 139 11.92 13.36 -8.90
N GLY A 140 13.10 12.78 -9.13
CA GLY A 140 13.67 12.66 -10.48
C GLY A 140 12.79 11.82 -11.40
N SER A 141 12.26 10.71 -10.91
CA SER A 141 11.32 9.85 -11.65
C SER A 141 10.01 10.56 -11.96
N LYS A 142 9.37 11.21 -10.97
CA LYS A 142 8.13 12.00 -11.16
C LYS A 142 8.31 13.03 -12.26
N TYR A 143 9.43 13.77 -12.21
CA TYR A 143 9.76 14.77 -13.23
C TYR A 143 9.89 14.16 -14.63
N PHE A 144 10.62 13.03 -14.74
CA PHE A 144 10.80 12.34 -16.02
C PHE A 144 9.46 11.82 -16.57
N ILE A 145 8.63 11.24 -15.74
CA ILE A 145 7.33 10.71 -16.13
C ILE A 145 6.40 11.83 -16.64
N ASP A 146 6.33 12.97 -15.94
CA ASP A 146 5.46 14.08 -16.32
C ASP A 146 5.82 14.71 -17.66
N ASN A 147 7.11 14.79 -17.95
CA ASN A 147 7.60 15.55 -19.12
C ASN A 147 7.84 14.69 -20.37
N TYR A 148 8.13 13.37 -20.20
CA TYR A 148 8.60 12.53 -21.31
C TYR A 148 7.74 11.29 -21.55
N ILE A 149 6.97 10.83 -20.56
CA ILE A 149 6.27 9.54 -20.63
C ILE A 149 4.75 9.72 -20.71
N LEU A 150 4.17 10.49 -19.79
CA LEU A 150 2.72 10.68 -19.74
C LEU A 150 2.19 11.41 -21.00
N PRO A 151 1.02 11.00 -21.52
CA PRO A 151 0.26 11.83 -22.44
C PRO A 151 0.05 13.23 -21.86
N LYS A 152 0.15 14.27 -22.68
CA LYS A 152 0.11 15.67 -22.21
C LYS A 152 -1.16 16.03 -21.46
N ASP A 153 -2.31 15.48 -21.87
CA ASP A 153 -3.60 15.68 -21.21
C ASP A 153 -3.64 15.03 -19.82
N ALA A 154 -3.10 13.82 -19.68
CA ALA A 154 -3.02 13.12 -18.40
C ALA A 154 -2.04 13.81 -17.42
N SER A 155 -0.86 14.26 -17.93
CA SER A 155 0.08 15.02 -17.12
C SER A 155 -0.52 16.35 -16.64
N ALA A 156 -1.16 17.11 -17.53
CA ALA A 156 -1.82 18.35 -17.19
C ALA A 156 -2.95 18.15 -16.16
N ALA A 157 -3.79 17.14 -16.34
CA ALA A 157 -4.87 16.83 -15.43
C ALA A 157 -4.36 16.42 -14.03
N HIS A 158 -3.25 15.67 -13.98
CA HIS A 158 -2.60 15.34 -12.72
C HIS A 158 -2.04 16.58 -12.02
N ILE A 159 -1.27 17.40 -12.75
CA ILE A 159 -0.64 18.61 -12.19
C ILE A 159 -1.70 19.60 -11.72
N ASN A 160 -2.75 19.80 -12.49
CA ASN A 160 -3.86 20.72 -12.19
C ASN A 160 -4.76 20.20 -11.06
N GLY A 161 -4.74 18.90 -10.72
CA GLY A 161 -5.54 18.29 -9.67
C GLY A 161 -6.96 17.86 -10.10
N ASP A 162 -7.18 17.64 -11.39
CA ASP A 162 -8.41 17.00 -11.88
C ASP A 162 -8.43 15.50 -11.53
N ILE A 163 -7.26 14.89 -11.60
CA ILE A 163 -6.99 13.49 -11.21
C ILE A 163 -5.71 13.40 -10.39
N HIS A 164 -5.52 12.26 -9.74
CA HIS A 164 -4.25 11.90 -9.11
C HIS A 164 -3.79 10.52 -9.57
N ILE A 165 -2.67 10.46 -10.27
CA ILE A 165 -2.00 9.23 -10.64
C ILE A 165 -1.15 8.81 -9.44
N HIS A 166 -1.53 7.70 -8.78
CA HIS A 166 -0.82 7.21 -7.61
C HIS A 166 0.53 6.59 -7.96
N ASP A 167 1.50 6.74 -7.06
CA ASP A 167 2.85 6.17 -7.18
C ASP A 167 3.46 6.41 -8.58
N LYS A 168 3.38 7.68 -9.00
CA LYS A 168 3.81 8.10 -10.33
C LYS A 168 5.32 7.90 -10.55
N ASP A 169 6.12 7.97 -9.50
CA ASP A 169 7.54 7.65 -9.51
C ASP A 169 7.84 6.20 -9.93
N PHE A 170 6.92 5.28 -9.66
CA PHE A 170 7.01 3.88 -10.08
C PHE A 170 6.25 3.55 -11.37
N TYR A 171 5.78 4.56 -12.09
CA TYR A 171 4.89 4.42 -13.26
C TYR A 171 5.34 3.37 -14.28
N MET A 172 6.64 3.32 -14.55
CA MET A 172 7.25 2.42 -15.54
C MET A 172 7.92 1.20 -14.93
N LEU A 173 8.04 1.14 -13.60
CA LEU A 173 8.98 0.24 -12.93
C LEU A 173 8.30 -0.98 -12.34
N THR A 174 7.22 -0.80 -11.59
CA THR A 174 6.60 -1.86 -10.79
C THR A 174 5.08 -1.75 -10.78
N GLU A 175 4.41 -2.83 -10.42
CA GLU A 175 2.99 -2.91 -10.10
C GLU A 175 2.76 -2.46 -8.66
N THR A 176 1.47 -2.24 -8.27
CA THR A 176 1.12 -1.70 -6.95
C THR A 176 1.26 -2.74 -5.84
N CYS A 177 0.50 -3.84 -5.91
CA CYS A 177 0.45 -4.82 -4.82
C CYS A 177 0.11 -6.23 -5.33
N CYS A 178 0.41 -7.25 -4.49
CA CYS A 178 0.18 -8.65 -4.80
C CYS A 178 -0.27 -9.45 -3.57
N GLN A 179 -1.08 -10.47 -3.80
CA GLN A 179 -1.49 -11.52 -2.85
C GLN A 179 -0.53 -12.70 -2.96
N ILE A 180 0.36 -12.86 -1.99
CA ILE A 180 1.42 -13.88 -2.00
C ILE A 180 0.85 -15.20 -1.47
N ASP A 181 0.85 -16.25 -2.27
CA ASP A 181 0.56 -17.63 -1.82
C ASP A 181 1.78 -18.22 -1.12
N LEU A 182 1.87 -18.02 0.19
CA LEU A 182 2.99 -18.56 0.98
C LEU A 182 2.94 -20.09 1.09
N LEU A 183 1.75 -20.70 1.06
CA LEU A 183 1.64 -22.15 1.16
C LEU A 183 2.33 -22.83 -0.03
N ARG A 184 2.04 -22.38 -1.25
CA ARG A 184 2.67 -22.85 -2.47
C ARG A 184 4.16 -22.50 -2.49
N LEU A 185 4.51 -21.25 -2.16
CA LEU A 185 5.89 -20.77 -2.19
C LEU A 185 6.81 -21.57 -1.27
N PHE A 186 6.33 -21.97 -0.08
CA PHE A 186 7.12 -22.73 0.87
C PHE A 186 7.23 -24.21 0.50
N HIS A 187 6.18 -24.80 -0.08
CA HIS A 187 6.20 -26.19 -0.52
C HIS A 187 7.29 -26.41 -1.58
N ASP A 188 7.38 -25.53 -2.56
CA ASP A 188 8.34 -25.65 -3.65
C ASP A 188 9.74 -25.12 -3.29
N GLY A 189 9.83 -24.30 -2.24
CA GLY A 189 11.01 -23.50 -1.95
C GLY A 189 11.14 -22.32 -2.92
N PHE A 190 12.05 -21.39 -2.63
CA PHE A 190 12.21 -20.18 -3.45
C PHE A 190 13.62 -19.60 -3.38
N SER A 191 13.92 -18.66 -4.29
CA SER A 191 15.17 -17.91 -4.32
C SER A 191 14.92 -16.41 -4.29
N THR A 192 15.71 -15.69 -3.50
CA THR A 192 15.75 -14.21 -3.51
C THR A 192 16.83 -13.63 -4.44
N GLY A 193 17.44 -14.48 -5.28
CA GLY A 193 18.55 -14.12 -6.17
C GLY A 193 19.94 -14.43 -5.64
N HIS A 194 20.09 -14.79 -4.36
CA HIS A 194 21.38 -15.07 -3.70
C HIS A 194 21.52 -16.52 -3.21
N GLY A 195 20.58 -17.38 -3.52
CA GLY A 195 20.57 -18.79 -3.12
C GLY A 195 19.15 -19.33 -3.03
N PHE A 196 19.03 -20.65 -2.94
CA PHE A 196 17.75 -21.34 -2.85
C PHE A 196 17.40 -21.65 -1.39
N LEU A 197 16.19 -21.27 -0.98
CA LEU A 197 15.61 -21.53 0.33
C LEU A 197 14.64 -22.70 0.20
N ARG A 198 15.00 -23.84 0.82
CA ARG A 198 14.16 -25.03 0.83
C ARG A 198 12.90 -24.84 1.68
N GLU A 199 11.97 -25.78 1.55
CA GLU A 199 10.79 -25.88 2.44
C GLU A 199 11.19 -25.81 3.93
N PRO A 200 10.58 -24.95 4.75
CA PRO A 200 10.93 -24.81 6.16
C PRO A 200 10.46 -26.01 7.01
N ASN A 201 11.13 -26.25 8.15
CA ASN A 201 10.95 -27.44 8.99
C ASN A 201 10.30 -27.16 10.35
N SER A 202 10.08 -25.93 10.74
CA SER A 202 9.49 -25.53 12.00
C SER A 202 8.74 -24.23 11.86
N ILE A 203 7.85 -23.92 12.79
CA ILE A 203 7.05 -22.69 12.76
C ILE A 203 7.92 -21.42 12.78
N GLU A 204 9.06 -21.44 13.48
CA GLU A 204 9.99 -20.32 13.49
C GLU A 204 10.60 -20.09 12.10
N SER A 205 10.93 -21.16 11.39
CA SER A 205 11.44 -21.08 10.02
C SER A 205 10.37 -20.60 9.05
N TYR A 206 9.10 -21.04 9.22
CA TYR A 206 7.97 -20.56 8.44
C TYR A 206 7.77 -19.05 8.64
N ALA A 207 7.77 -18.57 9.87
CA ALA A 207 7.63 -17.15 10.20
C ALA A 207 8.79 -16.31 9.64
N ALA A 208 10.04 -16.82 9.77
CA ALA A 208 11.22 -16.14 9.22
C ALA A 208 11.16 -16.04 7.69
N LEU A 209 10.80 -17.13 7.00
CA LEU A 209 10.70 -17.13 5.53
C LEU A 209 9.50 -16.30 5.05
N ALA A 210 8.41 -16.17 5.81
CA ALA A 210 7.32 -15.26 5.51
C ALA A 210 7.80 -13.80 5.50
N CYS A 211 8.60 -13.40 6.50
CA CYS A 211 9.22 -12.08 6.52
C CYS A 211 10.14 -11.84 5.31
N ILE A 212 10.97 -12.82 4.97
CA ILE A 212 11.87 -12.74 3.80
C ILE A 212 11.07 -12.61 2.50
N ALA A 213 10.01 -13.40 2.31
CA ALA A 213 9.17 -13.33 1.12
C ALA A 213 8.50 -11.97 0.98
N ILE A 214 7.92 -11.42 2.05
CA ILE A 214 7.31 -10.09 2.08
C ILE A 214 8.33 -9.00 1.75
N GLN A 215 9.52 -9.06 2.36
CA GLN A 215 10.59 -8.08 2.15
C GLN A 215 11.18 -8.15 0.74
N ALA A 216 11.39 -9.35 0.21
CA ALA A 216 11.87 -9.53 -1.14
C ALA A 216 10.87 -9.01 -2.18
N ASN A 217 9.58 -9.32 -2.01
CA ASN A 217 8.54 -8.87 -2.92
C ASN A 217 8.37 -7.35 -2.92
N GLN A 218 8.58 -6.69 -1.76
CA GLN A 218 8.49 -5.23 -1.68
C GLN A 218 9.55 -4.50 -2.52
N ASN A 219 10.67 -5.13 -2.83
CA ASN A 219 11.66 -4.53 -3.73
C ASN A 219 11.20 -4.51 -5.20
N GLU A 220 10.19 -5.30 -5.54
CA GLU A 220 9.66 -5.44 -6.90
C GLU A 220 8.25 -4.88 -7.07
N MET A 221 7.59 -4.44 -5.97
CA MET A 221 6.27 -3.81 -5.97
C MET A 221 6.28 -2.58 -5.06
N HIS A 222 5.57 -1.51 -5.46
CA HIS A 222 5.63 -0.25 -4.70
C HIS A 222 4.60 -0.12 -3.58
N GLY A 223 3.47 -0.84 -3.64
CA GLY A 223 2.41 -0.79 -2.62
C GLY A 223 2.50 -1.89 -1.57
N GLY A 224 1.36 -2.32 -1.06
CA GLY A 224 1.27 -3.30 0.03
C GLY A 224 1.49 -4.75 -0.41
N GLN A 225 2.25 -5.48 0.37
CA GLN A 225 2.47 -6.91 0.23
C GLN A 225 1.45 -7.65 1.10
N SER A 226 0.73 -8.62 0.57
CA SER A 226 -0.35 -9.29 1.30
C SER A 226 -0.24 -10.80 1.29
N VAL A 227 -0.58 -11.43 2.41
CA VAL A 227 -0.80 -12.88 2.52
C VAL A 227 -2.29 -13.11 2.73
N PRO A 228 -3.00 -13.74 1.78
CA PRO A 228 -4.46 -13.83 1.82
C PRO A 228 -5.02 -14.92 2.75
N HIS A 229 -4.18 -15.85 3.22
CA HIS A 229 -4.57 -17.01 4.05
C HIS A 229 -3.41 -17.40 4.97
N PHE A 230 -3.05 -16.51 5.87
CA PHE A 230 -1.87 -16.65 6.72
C PHE A 230 -1.98 -17.84 7.70
N ASP A 231 -3.16 -18.11 8.23
CA ASP A 231 -3.47 -19.26 9.09
C ASP A 231 -3.18 -20.59 8.38
N TYR A 232 -3.70 -20.80 7.18
CA TYR A 232 -3.41 -21.97 6.35
C TYR A 232 -1.93 -22.09 5.97
N ALA A 233 -1.29 -20.96 5.66
CA ALA A 233 0.11 -20.96 5.24
C ALA A 233 1.08 -21.34 6.36
N MET A 234 0.75 -21.02 7.61
CA MET A 234 1.59 -21.32 8.77
C MET A 234 1.28 -22.68 9.40
N ALA A 235 0.08 -23.23 9.18
CA ALA A 235 -0.36 -24.51 9.78
C ALA A 235 0.61 -25.68 9.54
N PRO A 236 1.21 -25.89 8.34
CA PRO A 236 2.21 -26.94 8.14
C PRO A 236 3.46 -26.78 9.03
N GLY A 237 3.86 -25.54 9.32
CA GLY A 237 4.97 -25.25 10.25
C GLY A 237 4.65 -25.68 11.68
N VAL A 238 3.42 -25.44 12.14
CA VAL A 238 2.94 -25.91 13.45
C VAL A 238 2.92 -27.43 13.50
N HIS A 239 2.37 -28.08 12.47
CA HIS A 239 2.35 -29.54 12.37
C HIS A 239 3.75 -30.17 12.47
N LYS A 240 4.72 -29.64 11.71
CA LYS A 240 6.12 -30.13 11.75
C LYS A 240 6.76 -29.90 13.11
N THR A 241 6.49 -28.78 13.75
CA THR A 241 6.99 -28.48 15.08
C THR A 241 6.38 -29.43 16.11
N PHE A 242 5.06 -29.64 16.08
CA PHE A 242 4.39 -30.61 16.95
C PHE A 242 4.96 -32.02 16.80
N ALA A 243 5.12 -32.51 15.56
CA ALA A 243 5.65 -33.83 15.31
C ALA A 243 7.08 -34.02 15.86
N LYS A 244 7.90 -32.96 15.81
CA LYS A 244 9.23 -32.95 16.40
C LYS A 244 9.18 -32.96 17.93
N GLU A 245 8.37 -32.08 18.53
CA GLU A 245 8.24 -31.99 19.99
C GLU A 245 7.63 -33.26 20.59
N TYR A 246 6.65 -33.87 19.91
CA TYR A 246 6.08 -35.14 20.32
C TYR A 246 7.14 -36.27 20.38
N ARG A 247 7.93 -36.41 19.34
CA ARG A 247 9.03 -37.41 19.32
C ARG A 247 10.05 -37.14 20.43
N HIS A 248 10.40 -35.88 20.63
CA HIS A 248 11.37 -35.48 21.66
C HIS A 248 10.84 -35.76 23.08
N ALA A 249 9.60 -35.43 23.36
CA ALA A 249 8.96 -35.69 24.66
C ALA A 249 8.80 -37.19 24.91
N PHE A 250 8.41 -37.96 23.87
CA PHE A 250 8.31 -39.42 23.96
C PHE A 250 9.69 -40.06 24.25
N GLN A 251 10.75 -39.62 23.57
CA GLN A 251 12.13 -40.06 23.87
C GLN A 251 12.53 -39.75 25.30
N SER A 252 12.28 -38.52 25.76
CA SER A 252 12.59 -38.08 27.12
C SER A 252 11.91 -38.95 28.18
N TYR A 253 10.62 -39.30 27.95
CA TYR A 253 9.88 -40.19 28.86
C TYR A 253 10.53 -41.58 28.94
N LEU A 254 10.93 -42.17 27.78
CA LEU A 254 11.57 -43.50 27.77
C LEU A 254 12.96 -43.46 28.41
N MET A 255 13.73 -42.39 28.17
CA MET A 255 15.06 -42.23 28.81
C MET A 255 14.94 -42.20 30.33
N ILE A 256 13.96 -41.47 30.86
CA ILE A 256 13.75 -41.34 32.33
C ILE A 256 13.17 -42.62 32.94
N THR A 257 12.20 -43.25 32.30
CA THR A 257 11.47 -44.36 32.87
C THR A 257 12.08 -45.71 32.64
N GLN A 258 12.83 -45.88 31.53
CA GLN A 258 13.47 -47.15 31.17
C GLN A 258 15.01 -47.09 31.27
N GLY A 259 15.60 -45.93 31.58
CA GLY A 259 17.04 -45.78 31.65
C GLY A 259 17.78 -45.92 30.29
N LEU A 260 17.07 -45.76 29.18
CA LEU A 260 17.62 -45.83 27.84
C LEU A 260 18.55 -44.64 27.56
N ASP A 261 19.59 -44.88 26.79
CA ASP A 261 20.35 -43.77 26.24
C ASP A 261 19.58 -43.06 25.10
N ARG A 262 20.13 -41.92 24.63
CA ARG A 262 19.44 -41.09 23.62
C ARG A 262 19.25 -41.80 22.27
N VAL A 263 20.20 -42.66 21.89
CA VAL A 263 20.16 -43.38 20.61
C VAL A 263 19.13 -44.50 20.68
N GLU A 264 19.18 -45.26 21.78
CA GLU A 264 18.24 -46.37 22.07
C GLU A 264 16.81 -45.83 22.15
N ALA A 265 16.57 -44.75 22.92
CA ALA A 265 15.27 -44.14 23.06
C ALA A 265 14.70 -43.63 21.70
N LYS A 266 15.57 -43.03 20.87
CA LYS A 266 15.18 -42.60 19.53
C LYS A 266 14.74 -43.76 18.65
N ALA A 267 15.57 -44.82 18.59
CA ALA A 267 15.29 -46.03 17.80
C ALA A 267 13.95 -46.66 18.27
N LYS A 268 13.74 -46.71 19.57
CA LYS A 268 12.50 -47.24 20.16
C LYS A 268 11.26 -46.46 19.82
N VAL A 269 11.33 -45.12 19.87
CA VAL A 269 10.21 -44.23 19.46
C VAL A 269 9.91 -44.39 17.97
N ASP A 270 10.93 -44.42 17.12
CA ASP A 270 10.76 -44.64 15.68
C ASP A 270 10.10 -46.00 15.39
N GLN A 271 10.53 -47.05 16.08
CA GLN A 271 9.92 -48.39 15.99
C GLN A 271 8.44 -48.36 16.41
N LEU A 272 8.10 -47.78 17.56
CA LEU A 272 6.76 -47.71 18.10
C LEU A 272 5.82 -46.90 17.18
N ILE A 273 6.23 -45.75 16.70
CA ILE A 273 5.42 -44.91 15.79
C ILE A 273 5.21 -45.65 14.45
N THR A 274 6.25 -46.27 13.92
CA THR A 274 6.13 -47.04 12.67
C THR A 274 5.18 -48.21 12.81
N ALA A 275 5.25 -48.94 13.93
CA ALA A 275 4.35 -50.07 14.25
C ALA A 275 2.87 -49.61 14.34
N CYS A 276 2.63 -48.40 14.80
CA CYS A 276 1.27 -47.85 14.92
C CYS A 276 0.63 -47.55 13.55
N MET A 277 1.42 -47.33 12.49
CA MET A 277 0.94 -46.90 11.18
C MET A 277 0.07 -45.62 11.22
N VAL A 278 0.22 -44.82 12.24
CA VAL A 278 -0.49 -43.56 12.48
C VAL A 278 0.57 -42.50 12.78
N THR A 279 0.57 -41.43 11.99
CA THR A 279 1.42 -40.27 12.26
C THR A 279 0.78 -39.42 13.34
N PRO A 280 1.48 -39.08 14.44
CA PRO A 280 0.94 -38.22 15.49
C PRO A 280 0.66 -36.81 14.95
N THR A 281 -0.56 -36.33 15.19
CA THR A 281 -1.01 -34.95 14.89
C THR A 281 -1.71 -34.37 16.12
N MET A 282 -1.86 -33.06 16.15
CA MET A 282 -2.54 -32.37 17.28
C MET A 282 -3.99 -32.82 17.48
N SER A 283 -4.63 -33.36 16.44
CA SER A 283 -6.06 -33.73 16.46
C SER A 283 -6.32 -35.25 16.61
N ASN A 284 -5.29 -36.11 16.55
CA ASN A 284 -5.49 -37.56 16.46
C ASN A 284 -5.00 -38.37 17.68
N SER A 285 -4.85 -37.74 18.84
CA SER A 285 -4.37 -38.42 20.08
C SER A 285 -5.11 -39.73 20.37
N ALA A 286 -6.45 -39.73 20.28
CA ALA A 286 -7.27 -40.92 20.49
C ALA A 286 -6.99 -42.05 19.49
N ALA A 287 -6.76 -41.72 18.21
CA ALA A 287 -6.40 -42.68 17.19
C ALA A 287 -4.99 -43.27 17.44
N MET A 288 -4.06 -42.44 17.86
CA MET A 288 -2.71 -42.87 18.23
C MET A 288 -2.72 -43.77 19.46
N GLN A 289 -3.49 -43.42 20.48
CA GLN A 289 -3.67 -44.25 21.70
C GLN A 289 -4.26 -45.63 21.34
N LYS A 290 -5.27 -45.68 20.48
CA LYS A 290 -5.85 -46.92 19.97
C LYS A 290 -4.85 -47.76 19.20
N ALA A 291 -4.04 -47.12 18.32
CA ALA A 291 -3.01 -47.82 17.58
C ALA A 291 -1.91 -48.42 18.49
N LEU A 292 -1.49 -47.69 19.49
CA LEU A 292 -0.58 -48.19 20.54
C LEU A 292 -1.15 -49.37 21.31
N ALA A 293 -2.47 -49.39 21.56
CA ALA A 293 -3.14 -50.49 22.23
C ALA A 293 -3.23 -51.76 21.38
N SER A 294 -3.32 -51.62 20.05
CA SER A 294 -3.63 -52.74 19.16
C SER A 294 -2.40 -53.32 18.47
N ASN A 295 -1.40 -52.49 18.13
CA ASN A 295 -0.31 -52.84 17.21
C ASN A 295 1.03 -53.08 17.90
N ILE A 296 1.08 -52.98 19.26
CA ILE A 296 2.29 -53.14 20.05
C ILE A 296 2.17 -54.33 20.98
N SER A 297 3.28 -54.97 21.32
CA SER A 297 3.36 -56.12 22.23
C SER A 297 2.77 -55.78 23.61
N GLN A 298 2.21 -56.77 24.28
CA GLN A 298 1.57 -56.55 25.58
C GLN A 298 2.54 -56.02 26.65
N GLU A 299 3.81 -56.39 26.56
CA GLU A 299 4.87 -55.97 27.50
C GLU A 299 5.21 -54.46 27.37
N GLU A 300 5.12 -53.93 26.18
CA GLU A 300 5.48 -52.52 25.88
C GLU A 300 4.28 -51.58 25.95
N ARG A 301 3.06 -52.11 25.88
CA ARG A 301 1.82 -51.36 25.70
C ARG A 301 1.59 -50.31 26.79
N GLU A 302 1.71 -50.69 28.04
CA GLU A 302 1.43 -49.82 29.16
C GLU A 302 2.38 -48.61 29.20
N ILE A 303 3.68 -48.88 28.97
CA ILE A 303 4.70 -47.82 28.92
C ILE A 303 4.50 -46.92 27.70
N ALA A 304 4.23 -47.50 26.55
CA ALA A 304 3.99 -46.74 25.32
C ALA A 304 2.74 -45.82 25.41
N GLN A 305 1.66 -46.32 26.07
CA GLN A 305 0.46 -45.53 26.31
C GLN A 305 0.71 -44.35 27.28
N LYS A 306 1.43 -44.61 28.39
CA LYS A 306 1.80 -43.56 29.35
C LYS A 306 2.75 -42.55 28.71
N ALA A 307 3.72 -43.03 27.93
CA ALA A 307 4.63 -42.18 27.19
C ALA A 307 3.89 -41.31 26.14
N HIS A 308 2.88 -41.86 25.46
CA HIS A 308 2.05 -41.11 24.51
C HIS A 308 1.28 -39.98 25.19
N VAL A 309 0.60 -40.24 26.32
CA VAL A 309 -0.16 -39.21 27.04
C VAL A 309 0.79 -38.06 27.46
N PHE A 310 1.90 -38.41 28.10
CA PHE A 310 2.93 -37.41 28.47
C PHE A 310 3.45 -36.64 27.29
N ALA A 311 3.85 -37.36 26.22
CA ALA A 311 4.44 -36.75 25.02
C ALA A 311 3.45 -35.85 24.26
N PHE A 312 2.17 -36.21 24.26
CA PHE A 312 1.14 -35.42 23.60
C PHE A 312 0.91 -34.06 24.32
N ASP A 313 0.76 -34.12 25.66
CA ASP A 313 0.53 -32.91 26.46
C ASP A 313 1.74 -31.97 26.43
N GLU A 314 2.95 -32.52 26.59
CA GLU A 314 4.20 -31.74 26.46
C GLU A 314 4.38 -31.16 25.07
N ALA A 315 4.09 -31.92 24.00
CA ALA A 315 4.21 -31.44 22.65
C ALA A 315 3.24 -30.30 22.34
N ILE A 316 2.00 -30.38 22.82
CA ILE A 316 1.03 -29.28 22.68
C ILE A 316 1.56 -28.02 23.37
N ALA A 317 1.99 -28.14 24.63
CA ALA A 317 2.47 -26.99 25.41
C ALA A 317 3.73 -26.35 24.81
N ASN A 318 4.69 -27.18 24.38
CA ASN A 318 5.92 -26.70 23.75
C ASN A 318 5.63 -26.06 22.37
N THR A 319 4.79 -26.70 21.56
CA THR A 319 4.40 -26.16 20.25
C THR A 319 3.69 -24.81 20.40
N ASP A 320 2.76 -24.67 21.33
CA ASP A 320 2.08 -23.39 21.60
C ASP A 320 3.08 -22.28 21.94
N ARG A 321 4.10 -22.57 22.75
CA ARG A 321 5.16 -21.63 23.09
C ARG A 321 6.02 -21.26 21.86
N HIS A 322 6.39 -22.25 21.03
CA HIS A 322 7.13 -22.02 19.79
C HIS A 322 6.34 -21.15 18.81
N VAL A 323 5.04 -21.39 18.66
CA VAL A 323 4.16 -20.61 17.81
C VAL A 323 4.06 -19.16 18.32
N TYR A 324 3.89 -18.96 19.63
CA TYR A 324 3.86 -17.62 20.21
C TYR A 324 5.14 -16.84 19.92
N GLN A 325 6.32 -17.44 20.14
CA GLN A 325 7.60 -16.82 19.88
C GLN A 325 7.82 -16.51 18.39
N ALA A 326 7.37 -17.40 17.50
CA ALA A 326 7.43 -17.21 16.07
C ALA A 326 6.56 -16.03 15.62
N MET A 327 5.35 -15.90 16.15
CA MET A 327 4.44 -14.79 15.84
C MET A 327 4.93 -13.46 16.40
N GLU A 328 5.49 -13.45 17.62
CA GLU A 328 6.13 -12.28 18.20
C GLU A 328 7.32 -11.80 17.36
N ALA A 329 8.20 -12.74 16.97
CA ALA A 329 9.35 -12.44 16.11
C ALA A 329 8.94 -11.90 14.72
N LEU A 330 7.87 -12.44 14.13
CA LEU A 330 7.32 -11.95 12.87
C LEU A 330 6.84 -10.50 12.99
N ILE A 331 6.06 -10.18 14.04
CA ILE A 331 5.58 -8.82 14.28
C ILE A 331 6.76 -7.87 14.48
N HIS A 332 7.74 -8.25 15.31
CA HIS A 332 8.93 -7.42 15.54
C HIS A 332 9.72 -7.19 14.26
N ASN A 333 9.94 -8.23 13.46
CA ASN A 333 10.69 -8.15 12.20
C ASN A 333 10.02 -7.18 11.20
N LEU A 334 8.71 -7.31 10.98
CA LEU A 334 7.97 -6.48 10.03
C LEU A 334 7.84 -5.01 10.46
N ASN A 335 8.13 -4.68 11.72
CA ASN A 335 8.15 -3.29 12.21
C ASN A 335 9.55 -2.70 12.35
N THR A 336 10.61 -3.50 12.25
CA THR A 336 11.99 -3.04 12.52
C THR A 336 12.96 -3.26 11.36
N MET A 337 12.71 -4.26 10.52
CA MET A 337 13.60 -4.59 9.41
C MET A 337 13.21 -3.80 8.16
N ASN A 338 14.10 -2.92 7.73
CA ASN A 338 13.91 -2.18 6.49
C ASN A 338 14.15 -3.08 5.25
N SER A 339 13.31 -2.93 4.26
CA SER A 339 13.52 -3.39 2.88
C SER A 339 13.75 -2.19 1.96
N ARG A 340 13.35 -2.22 0.72
CA ARG A 340 13.46 -1.16 -0.30
C ARG A 340 14.52 -0.11 -0.01
N ALA A 341 15.74 -0.33 -0.53
CA ALA A 341 16.92 0.51 -0.37
C ALA A 341 17.36 0.74 1.11
N GLY A 342 16.90 -0.09 2.05
CA GLY A 342 17.21 0.07 3.49
C GLY A 342 16.53 1.29 4.14
N ALA A 343 15.50 1.85 3.52
CA ALA A 343 14.85 3.10 3.97
C ALA A 343 13.39 2.93 4.40
N GLN A 344 12.76 1.78 4.14
CA GLN A 344 11.34 1.58 4.37
C GLN A 344 11.05 0.22 4.99
N VAL A 345 10.26 0.18 6.07
CA VAL A 345 9.68 -1.08 6.58
C VAL A 345 8.64 -1.63 5.61
N PRO A 346 8.43 -2.97 5.54
CA PRO A 346 7.47 -3.55 4.61
C PRO A 346 6.04 -3.10 4.90
N PHE A 347 5.39 -2.47 3.91
CA PHE A 347 3.94 -2.24 3.95
C PHE A 347 3.22 -3.57 3.71
N SER A 348 2.93 -4.27 4.78
CA SER A 348 2.49 -5.65 4.77
C SER A 348 1.10 -5.82 5.38
N SER A 349 0.35 -6.80 4.88
CA SER A 349 -0.93 -7.22 5.43
C SER A 349 -1.06 -8.73 5.44
N ILE A 350 -1.79 -9.26 6.42
CA ILE A 350 -2.10 -10.68 6.55
C ILE A 350 -3.59 -10.86 6.82
N ASN A 351 -4.19 -11.82 6.14
CA ASN A 351 -5.59 -12.20 6.30
C ASN A 351 -5.66 -13.60 6.90
N TYR A 352 -6.53 -13.80 7.88
CA TYR A 352 -6.70 -15.06 8.60
C TYR A 352 -8.07 -15.13 9.24
N GLY A 353 -8.49 -16.29 9.77
CA GLY A 353 -9.75 -16.43 10.49
C GLY A 353 -10.50 -17.73 10.17
N THR A 354 -10.24 -18.37 9.05
CA THR A 354 -11.09 -19.42 8.49
C THR A 354 -10.53 -20.83 8.61
N ASP A 355 -9.25 -21.02 8.91
CA ASP A 355 -8.68 -22.34 9.15
C ASP A 355 -9.19 -22.91 10.49
N THR A 356 -9.96 -24.00 10.42
CA THR A 356 -10.52 -24.69 11.59
C THR A 356 -9.64 -25.83 12.10
N SER A 357 -8.49 -26.07 11.48
CA SER A 357 -7.52 -27.06 11.98
C SER A 357 -6.93 -26.63 13.31
N SER A 358 -6.51 -27.60 14.13
CA SER A 358 -5.85 -27.31 15.41
C SER A 358 -4.61 -26.44 15.24
N GLU A 359 -3.89 -26.65 14.16
CA GLU A 359 -2.68 -25.94 13.78
C GLU A 359 -2.97 -24.48 13.41
N GLY A 360 -3.92 -24.24 12.50
CA GLY A 360 -4.32 -22.89 12.10
C GLY A 360 -4.92 -22.08 13.24
N ARG A 361 -5.74 -22.73 14.08
CA ARG A 361 -6.28 -22.13 15.31
C ARG A 361 -5.17 -21.69 16.28
N MET A 362 -4.13 -22.52 16.44
CA MET A 362 -2.97 -22.19 17.29
C MET A 362 -2.19 -20.99 16.72
N VAL A 363 -2.02 -20.89 15.40
CA VAL A 363 -1.43 -19.72 14.74
C VAL A 363 -2.22 -18.46 15.05
N MET A 364 -3.52 -18.47 14.79
CA MET A 364 -4.40 -17.31 14.97
C MET A 364 -4.42 -16.82 16.42
N LYS A 365 -4.56 -17.75 17.37
CA LYS A 365 -4.53 -17.46 18.82
C LYS A 365 -3.22 -16.74 19.19
N ASN A 366 -2.08 -17.32 18.83
CA ASN A 366 -0.78 -16.79 19.23
C ASN A 366 -0.41 -15.51 18.50
N LEU A 367 -0.83 -15.33 17.24
CA LEU A 367 -0.68 -14.07 16.53
C LEU A 367 -1.41 -12.92 17.25
N MET A 368 -2.65 -13.15 17.65
CA MET A 368 -3.44 -12.16 18.36
C MET A 368 -2.89 -11.86 19.76
N LEU A 369 -2.42 -12.87 20.48
CA LEU A 369 -1.78 -12.68 21.79
C LEU A 369 -0.45 -11.89 21.66
N ALA A 370 0.38 -12.19 20.69
CA ALA A 370 1.61 -11.43 20.41
C ALA A 370 1.29 -9.98 20.00
N THR A 371 0.21 -9.78 19.22
CA THR A 371 -0.29 -8.43 18.89
C THR A 371 -0.72 -7.66 20.13
N GLN A 372 -1.43 -8.30 21.07
CA GLN A 372 -1.82 -7.68 22.34
C GLN A 372 -0.61 -7.31 23.21
N ALA A 373 0.44 -8.13 23.20
CA ALA A 373 1.68 -7.82 23.91
C ALA A 373 2.38 -6.57 23.36
N GLY A 374 2.31 -6.34 22.05
CA GLY A 374 2.95 -5.21 21.36
C GLY A 374 4.45 -5.40 21.17
N LEU A 375 5.15 -4.32 20.81
CA LEU A 375 6.60 -4.31 20.65
C LEU A 375 7.29 -4.22 22.01
N GLY A 376 8.62 -4.24 22.04
CA GLY A 376 9.45 -4.39 23.24
C GLY A 376 9.14 -3.50 24.45
N ASN A 377 8.54 -2.32 24.25
CA ASN A 377 8.03 -1.47 25.34
C ASN A 377 6.49 -1.47 25.42
N GLY A 378 5.82 -2.40 24.77
CA GLY A 378 4.36 -2.46 24.67
C GLY A 378 3.76 -1.49 23.64
N GLU A 379 4.56 -0.96 22.71
CA GLU A 379 4.05 -0.12 21.63
C GLU A 379 3.16 -0.92 20.68
N THR A 380 2.15 -0.26 20.12
CA THR A 380 1.30 -0.88 19.10
C THR A 380 2.10 -1.05 17.81
N SER A 381 2.10 -2.28 17.26
CA SER A 381 2.68 -2.56 15.95
C SER A 381 1.85 -1.91 14.84
N ILE A 382 2.51 -1.35 13.84
CA ILE A 382 1.86 -0.78 12.64
C ILE A 382 1.67 -1.89 11.60
N PHE A 383 2.64 -2.79 11.47
CA PHE A 383 2.64 -3.88 10.51
C PHE A 383 2.78 -5.25 11.20
N PRO A 384 2.28 -6.30 10.55
CA PRO A 384 1.40 -6.27 9.39
C PRO A 384 0.01 -5.73 9.74
N VAL A 385 -0.67 -5.08 8.77
CA VAL A 385 -2.10 -4.82 8.88
C VAL A 385 -2.80 -6.17 8.97
N GLN A 386 -3.52 -6.42 10.05
CA GLN A 386 -4.17 -7.71 10.30
C GLN A 386 -5.65 -7.63 9.96
N ILE A 387 -6.13 -8.64 9.25
CA ILE A 387 -7.51 -8.72 8.76
C ILE A 387 -8.09 -10.06 9.17
N PHE A 388 -9.06 -10.02 10.09
CA PHE A 388 -9.78 -11.19 10.54
C PHE A 388 -11.00 -11.43 9.62
N LYS A 389 -11.04 -12.58 8.97
CA LYS A 389 -12.13 -13.00 8.10
C LYS A 389 -13.28 -13.55 8.93
N VAL A 390 -14.44 -12.92 8.84
CA VAL A 390 -15.67 -13.32 9.53
C VAL A 390 -16.54 -14.11 8.56
N LYS A 391 -16.99 -15.31 8.99
CA LYS A 391 -17.82 -16.20 8.19
C LYS A 391 -18.78 -16.99 9.07
N GLU A 392 -20.09 -16.95 8.74
CA GLU A 392 -21.09 -17.82 9.34
C GLU A 392 -20.74 -19.30 9.11
N GLY A 393 -20.90 -20.12 10.12
CA GLY A 393 -20.53 -21.53 10.10
C GLY A 393 -19.06 -21.81 10.41
N ILE A 394 -18.20 -20.77 10.51
CA ILE A 394 -16.79 -20.92 10.84
C ILE A 394 -16.43 -20.22 12.15
N ASN A 395 -16.84 -18.94 12.34
CA ASN A 395 -16.42 -18.16 13.52
C ASN A 395 -17.42 -17.12 13.99
N TYR A 396 -18.59 -16.96 13.36
CA TYR A 396 -19.53 -15.90 13.67
C TYR A 396 -20.54 -16.25 14.77
N ASN A 397 -21.08 -17.48 14.76
CA ASN A 397 -22.07 -17.97 15.71
C ASN A 397 -21.41 -18.69 16.90
N GLU A 398 -22.12 -18.77 18.04
CA GLU A 398 -21.58 -19.36 19.29
C GLU A 398 -21.16 -20.82 19.13
N ASP A 399 -21.82 -21.57 18.27
CA ASP A 399 -21.52 -22.99 17.99
C ASP A 399 -20.48 -23.20 16.89
N ASP A 400 -19.97 -22.11 16.26
CA ASP A 400 -18.99 -22.21 15.19
C ASP A 400 -17.60 -22.60 15.74
N PRO A 401 -16.81 -23.40 15.00
CA PRO A 401 -15.55 -23.97 15.50
C PRO A 401 -14.49 -22.94 15.91
N ASN A 402 -14.48 -21.76 15.31
CA ASN A 402 -13.53 -20.66 15.60
C ASN A 402 -14.20 -19.47 16.32
N TYR A 403 -15.35 -19.66 16.95
CA TYR A 403 -16.04 -18.56 17.65
C TYR A 403 -15.21 -17.93 18.76
N ASP A 404 -14.49 -18.74 19.53
CA ASP A 404 -13.56 -18.27 20.56
C ASP A 404 -12.46 -17.34 19.99
N LEU A 405 -11.99 -17.63 18.78
CA LEU A 405 -11.00 -16.79 18.07
C LEU A 405 -11.62 -15.48 17.57
N PHE A 406 -12.88 -15.49 17.16
CA PHE A 406 -13.61 -14.24 16.86
C PHE A 406 -13.73 -13.34 18.10
N LYS A 407 -14.03 -13.93 19.27
CA LYS A 407 -14.05 -13.19 20.54
C LYS A 407 -12.66 -12.62 20.88
N LEU A 408 -11.61 -13.40 20.67
CA LEU A 408 -10.23 -12.95 20.87
C LEU A 408 -9.85 -11.83 19.88
N ALA A 409 -10.32 -11.91 18.62
CA ALA A 409 -10.10 -10.85 17.62
C ALA A 409 -10.76 -9.53 18.04
N ILE A 410 -12.00 -9.57 18.57
CA ILE A 410 -12.69 -8.42 19.13
C ILE A 410 -11.90 -7.82 20.29
N GLU A 411 -11.45 -8.65 21.22
CA GLU A 411 -10.64 -8.21 22.37
C GLU A 411 -9.33 -7.57 21.90
N THR A 412 -8.63 -8.19 20.95
CA THR A 412 -7.35 -7.70 20.42
C THR A 412 -7.54 -6.36 19.72
N SER A 413 -8.53 -6.26 18.83
CA SER A 413 -8.83 -5.03 18.10
C SER A 413 -9.22 -3.88 19.04
N SER A 414 -9.95 -4.17 20.11
CA SER A 414 -10.32 -3.16 21.12
C SER A 414 -9.13 -2.58 21.89
N LYS A 415 -7.99 -3.28 21.91
CA LYS A 415 -6.76 -2.88 22.61
C LYS A 415 -5.69 -2.29 21.69
N ARG A 416 -5.68 -2.69 20.40
CA ARG A 416 -4.53 -2.51 19.52
C ARG A 416 -4.83 -2.01 18.09
N LEU A 417 -6.02 -1.58 17.76
CA LEU A 417 -6.48 -1.20 16.42
C LEU A 417 -6.59 -2.36 15.40
N PHE A 418 -5.85 -3.43 15.57
CA PHE A 418 -5.91 -4.64 14.75
C PHE A 418 -6.37 -5.85 15.56
N PRO A 419 -6.99 -6.84 14.90
CA PRO A 419 -7.33 -6.91 13.47
C PRO A 419 -8.52 -6.04 13.07
N ASN A 420 -8.56 -5.65 11.78
CA ASN A 420 -9.76 -5.22 11.09
C ASN A 420 -10.61 -6.43 10.71
N PHE A 421 -11.85 -6.23 10.31
CA PHE A 421 -12.80 -7.32 10.03
C PHE A 421 -13.25 -7.32 8.58
N SER A 422 -13.07 -8.46 7.92
CA SER A 422 -13.55 -8.74 6.56
C SER A 422 -14.73 -9.69 6.61
N PHE A 423 -15.83 -9.36 5.95
CA PHE A 423 -17.09 -10.12 6.01
C PHE A 423 -17.28 -10.91 4.72
N LEU A 424 -17.05 -12.22 4.82
CA LEU A 424 -17.19 -13.15 3.68
C LEU A 424 -18.66 -13.37 3.30
N ASP A 425 -19.59 -13.16 4.22
CA ASP A 425 -21.02 -13.34 3.99
C ASP A 425 -21.70 -12.20 3.24
N ALA A 426 -21.04 -11.05 3.08
CA ALA A 426 -21.54 -9.97 2.23
C ALA A 426 -21.82 -10.50 0.82
N PRO A 427 -23.00 -10.25 0.21
CA PRO A 427 -23.44 -10.92 -1.03
C PRO A 427 -22.42 -10.86 -2.17
N PHE A 428 -21.75 -9.73 -2.34
CA PHE A 428 -20.72 -9.51 -3.37
C PHE A 428 -19.39 -10.23 -3.10
N ASN A 429 -19.16 -10.73 -1.87
CA ASN A 429 -18.05 -11.60 -1.50
C ASN A 429 -18.48 -13.07 -1.56
N LYS A 430 -19.68 -13.37 -1.04
CA LYS A 430 -20.25 -14.71 -0.99
C LYS A 430 -20.45 -15.31 -2.39
N ALA A 431 -20.67 -14.47 -3.41
CA ALA A 431 -20.81 -14.90 -4.80
C ALA A 431 -19.59 -15.65 -5.34
N TYR A 432 -18.41 -15.43 -4.78
CA TYR A 432 -17.15 -16.10 -5.18
C TYR A 432 -16.76 -17.25 -4.24
N TYR A 433 -17.30 -17.26 -3.03
CA TYR A 433 -16.90 -18.21 -1.99
C TYR A 433 -17.28 -19.65 -2.36
N LYS A 434 -16.30 -20.56 -2.20
CA LYS A 434 -16.46 -22.01 -2.35
C LYS A 434 -15.97 -22.68 -1.07
N GLU A 435 -16.82 -23.50 -0.46
CA GLU A 435 -16.48 -24.21 0.75
C GLU A 435 -15.25 -25.10 0.55
N GLY A 436 -14.28 -25.01 1.48
CA GLY A 436 -13.02 -25.76 1.42
C GLY A 436 -11.97 -25.21 0.47
N ASP A 437 -12.26 -24.12 -0.26
CA ASP A 437 -11.30 -23.46 -1.16
C ASP A 437 -10.93 -22.08 -0.60
N TYR A 438 -9.83 -22.00 0.18
CA TYR A 438 -9.35 -20.75 0.74
C TYR A 438 -9.00 -19.69 -0.33
N ASN A 439 -8.70 -20.13 -1.56
CA ASN A 439 -8.37 -19.24 -2.66
C ASN A 439 -9.60 -18.51 -3.25
N SER A 440 -10.79 -18.97 -2.89
CA SER A 440 -12.07 -18.33 -3.21
C SER A 440 -12.51 -17.28 -2.17
N GLU A 441 -11.82 -17.20 -1.04
CA GLU A 441 -12.12 -16.26 0.01
C GLU A 441 -11.58 -14.87 -0.33
N VAL A 442 -12.41 -13.82 -0.12
CA VAL A 442 -11.92 -12.45 -0.27
C VAL A 442 -10.80 -12.17 0.72
N ALA A 443 -9.78 -11.47 0.27
CA ALA A 443 -8.71 -10.94 1.10
C ALA A 443 -8.38 -9.50 0.68
N TYR A 444 -7.93 -8.71 1.64
CA TYR A 444 -7.58 -7.31 1.41
C TYR A 444 -6.07 -7.10 1.48
N MET A 445 -5.57 -6.20 0.63
CA MET A 445 -4.17 -5.81 0.53
C MET A 445 -3.98 -4.39 1.04
N GLY A 446 -2.89 -4.17 1.78
CA GLY A 446 -2.60 -2.86 2.35
C GLY A 446 -3.77 -2.36 3.19
N CYS A 447 -4.28 -1.16 2.86
CA CYS A 447 -5.37 -0.56 3.63
C CYS A 447 -6.75 -1.12 3.27
N ARG A 448 -7.05 -1.37 1.96
CA ARG A 448 -8.42 -1.74 1.53
C ARG A 448 -8.53 -2.35 0.13
N THR A 449 -7.43 -2.54 -0.59
CA THR A 449 -7.46 -3.05 -1.96
C THR A 449 -7.97 -4.50 -2.02
N ARG A 450 -8.85 -4.79 -2.96
CA ARG A 450 -9.50 -6.08 -3.15
C ARG A 450 -9.35 -6.53 -4.61
N VAL A 451 -8.99 -7.79 -4.80
CA VAL A 451 -8.91 -8.43 -6.13
C VAL A 451 -9.56 -9.80 -6.00
N LEU A 452 -10.63 -10.05 -6.75
CA LEU A 452 -11.33 -11.35 -6.74
C LEU A 452 -11.92 -11.71 -8.10
N GLY A 453 -12.87 -10.94 -8.65
CA GLY A 453 -13.39 -11.16 -9.99
C GLY A 453 -12.29 -11.09 -11.07
N ASN A 454 -12.42 -11.85 -12.15
CA ASN A 454 -11.44 -11.91 -13.24
C ASN A 454 -12.14 -11.88 -14.60
N ALA A 455 -12.33 -10.68 -15.16
CA ALA A 455 -12.97 -10.49 -16.45
C ALA A 455 -12.13 -11.03 -17.63
N TYR A 456 -10.80 -11.09 -17.45
CA TYR A 456 -9.90 -11.71 -18.43
C TYR A 456 -10.05 -13.24 -18.44
N ASP A 457 -10.14 -13.86 -17.27
CA ASP A 457 -10.31 -15.32 -17.15
C ASP A 457 -11.34 -15.66 -16.05
N PRO A 458 -12.64 -15.71 -16.38
CA PRO A 458 -13.69 -16.00 -15.41
C PRO A 458 -13.61 -17.39 -14.77
N SER A 459 -12.79 -18.31 -15.31
CA SER A 459 -12.56 -19.62 -14.68
C SER A 459 -11.61 -19.55 -13.49
N ARG A 460 -10.86 -18.45 -13.34
CA ARG A 460 -9.86 -18.21 -12.28
C ARG A 460 -10.14 -16.93 -11.51
N GLU A 461 -11.31 -16.88 -10.87
CA GLU A 461 -11.68 -15.86 -9.90
C GLU A 461 -11.11 -16.22 -8.53
N VAL A 462 -9.79 -16.12 -8.43
CA VAL A 462 -9.00 -16.49 -7.26
C VAL A 462 -8.31 -15.26 -6.65
N THR A 463 -7.92 -15.39 -5.39
CA THR A 463 -7.26 -14.32 -4.64
C THR A 463 -5.74 -14.38 -4.80
N CYS A 464 -5.14 -15.59 -4.63
CA CYS A 464 -3.69 -15.75 -4.66
C CYS A 464 -3.06 -15.47 -6.02
N GLY A 465 -1.86 -14.93 -6.01
CA GLY A 465 -1.06 -14.68 -7.22
C GLY A 465 -1.59 -13.53 -8.08
N ARG A 466 -2.48 -12.71 -7.55
CA ARG A 466 -3.08 -11.57 -8.25
C ARG A 466 -2.92 -10.30 -7.43
N GLY A 467 -3.08 -9.16 -8.08
CA GLY A 467 -2.94 -7.87 -7.40
C GLY A 467 -3.40 -6.70 -8.23
N ASN A 468 -3.15 -5.51 -7.71
CA ASN A 468 -3.41 -4.26 -8.41
C ASN A 468 -2.16 -3.83 -9.19
N LEU A 469 -2.34 -3.48 -10.46
CA LEU A 469 -1.25 -3.01 -11.33
C LEU A 469 -1.02 -1.52 -11.15
N SER A 470 -2.10 -0.74 -11.08
CA SER A 470 -2.04 0.71 -10.94
C SER A 470 -3.41 1.28 -10.58
N PHE A 471 -3.43 2.47 -9.96
CA PHE A 471 -4.67 3.17 -9.73
C PHE A 471 -4.54 4.69 -9.88
N THR A 472 -5.66 5.33 -10.25
CA THR A 472 -5.77 6.77 -10.47
C THR A 472 -7.10 7.27 -9.92
N SER A 473 -7.05 8.33 -9.11
CA SER A 473 -8.22 8.87 -8.41
C SER A 473 -8.72 10.15 -9.03
N ILE A 474 -10.05 10.29 -9.09
CA ILE A 474 -10.76 11.46 -9.61
C ILE A 474 -11.09 12.41 -8.45
N ASN A 475 -10.91 13.71 -8.68
CA ASN A 475 -11.31 14.80 -7.79
C ASN A 475 -12.82 15.11 -7.99
N LEU A 476 -13.71 14.42 -7.27
CA LEU A 476 -15.17 14.66 -7.37
C LEU A 476 -15.59 16.06 -6.89
N PRO A 477 -15.03 16.63 -5.79
CA PRO A 477 -15.33 18.00 -5.37
C PRO A 477 -15.19 19.03 -6.49
N ARG A 478 -14.10 18.98 -7.24
CA ARG A 478 -13.88 19.88 -8.38
C ARG A 478 -14.99 19.78 -9.43
N ILE A 479 -15.36 18.56 -9.80
CA ILE A 479 -16.47 18.34 -10.76
C ILE A 479 -17.77 18.93 -10.22
N GLY A 480 -18.05 18.76 -8.92
CA GLY A 480 -19.20 19.34 -8.26
C GLY A 480 -19.21 20.89 -8.33
N ILE A 481 -18.05 21.52 -8.09
CA ILE A 481 -17.89 22.98 -8.20
C ILE A 481 -18.10 23.46 -9.65
N GLU A 482 -17.48 22.78 -10.62
CA GLU A 482 -17.57 23.14 -12.05
C GLU A 482 -18.99 22.96 -12.61
N ALA A 483 -19.72 21.98 -12.11
CA ALA A 483 -21.10 21.70 -12.52
C ALA A 483 -22.12 22.75 -12.03
N LYS A 484 -21.78 23.58 -11.03
CA LYS A 484 -22.60 24.70 -10.53
C LYS A 484 -24.05 24.29 -10.21
N GLY A 485 -24.25 23.17 -9.54
CA GLY A 485 -25.56 22.63 -9.18
C GLY A 485 -26.32 21.92 -10.32
N ASN A 486 -25.75 21.83 -11.53
CA ASN A 486 -26.35 21.10 -12.65
C ASN A 486 -25.87 19.63 -12.65
N ILE A 487 -26.77 18.71 -12.34
CA ILE A 487 -26.48 17.28 -12.24
C ILE A 487 -26.08 16.68 -13.58
N ASP A 488 -26.69 17.08 -14.69
CA ASP A 488 -26.39 16.56 -16.02
C ASP A 488 -24.95 16.99 -16.45
N SER A 489 -24.62 18.26 -16.18
CA SER A 489 -23.28 18.79 -16.39
C SER A 489 -22.23 18.04 -15.55
N PHE A 490 -22.59 17.70 -14.31
CA PHE A 490 -21.71 16.90 -13.45
C PHE A 490 -21.37 15.55 -14.08
N PHE A 491 -22.37 14.80 -14.55
CA PHE A 491 -22.13 13.50 -15.19
C PHE A 491 -21.37 13.62 -16.50
N GLN A 492 -21.60 14.67 -17.28
CA GLN A 492 -20.82 14.91 -18.50
C GLN A 492 -19.34 15.13 -18.19
N ILE A 493 -19.02 16.00 -17.23
CA ILE A 493 -17.62 16.24 -16.82
C ILE A 493 -17.02 14.99 -16.20
N LEU A 494 -17.77 14.26 -15.39
CA LEU A 494 -17.34 12.99 -14.80
C LEU A 494 -16.96 11.98 -15.88
N ASP A 495 -17.77 11.82 -16.93
CA ASP A 495 -17.48 10.93 -18.05
C ASP A 495 -16.19 11.30 -18.79
N GLU A 496 -15.95 12.59 -19.02
CA GLU A 496 -14.70 13.07 -19.61
C GLU A 496 -13.47 12.71 -18.76
N ARG A 497 -13.59 12.82 -17.41
CA ARG A 497 -12.53 12.43 -16.48
C ARG A 497 -12.35 10.91 -16.42
N ILE A 498 -13.41 10.14 -16.46
CA ILE A 498 -13.37 8.66 -16.52
C ILE A 498 -12.65 8.19 -17.78
N ASP A 499 -12.99 8.75 -18.94
CA ASP A 499 -12.32 8.41 -20.22
C ASP A 499 -10.82 8.73 -20.18
N LEU A 500 -10.45 9.85 -19.57
CA LEU A 500 -9.04 10.20 -19.39
C LEU A 500 -8.31 9.19 -18.50
N VAL A 501 -8.94 8.79 -17.39
CA VAL A 501 -8.38 7.80 -16.45
C VAL A 501 -8.20 6.45 -17.13
N PHE A 502 -9.18 5.97 -17.89
CA PHE A 502 -9.04 4.69 -18.61
C PHE A 502 -7.93 4.74 -19.66
N ARG A 503 -7.80 5.81 -20.44
CA ARG A 503 -6.69 5.98 -21.39
C ARG A 503 -5.33 5.99 -20.67
N GLN A 504 -5.24 6.65 -19.52
CA GLN A 504 -3.99 6.72 -18.73
C GLN A 504 -3.66 5.34 -18.11
N LEU A 505 -4.62 4.62 -17.54
CA LEU A 505 -4.41 3.28 -16.99
C LEU A 505 -3.97 2.28 -18.07
N LEU A 506 -4.62 2.31 -19.23
CA LEU A 506 -4.23 1.47 -20.37
C LEU A 506 -2.84 1.83 -20.91
N HIS A 507 -2.47 3.10 -20.91
CA HIS A 507 -1.12 3.55 -21.28
C HIS A 507 -0.06 2.96 -20.33
N ARG A 508 -0.28 3.03 -19.02
CA ARG A 508 0.61 2.42 -18.02
C ARG A 508 0.70 0.92 -18.19
N PHE A 509 -0.44 0.23 -18.36
CA PHE A 509 -0.51 -1.21 -18.61
C PHE A 509 0.34 -1.62 -19.83
N LYS A 510 0.25 -0.91 -20.95
CA LYS A 510 1.05 -1.19 -22.16
C LYS A 510 2.56 -1.06 -21.90
N ILE A 511 2.98 -0.11 -21.07
CA ILE A 511 4.40 0.04 -20.70
C ILE A 511 4.84 -1.12 -19.84
N GLN A 512 4.07 -1.46 -18.80
CA GLN A 512 4.38 -2.58 -17.90
C GLN A 512 4.38 -3.93 -18.64
N SER A 513 3.48 -4.13 -19.60
CA SER A 513 3.37 -5.34 -20.42
C SER A 513 4.63 -5.67 -21.23
N ASN A 514 5.46 -4.69 -21.53
CA ASN A 514 6.72 -4.89 -22.24
C ASN A 514 7.91 -5.25 -21.32
N ARG A 515 7.70 -5.30 -20.02
CA ARG A 515 8.70 -5.77 -19.06
C ARG A 515 8.89 -7.28 -19.20
N LYS A 516 10.02 -7.79 -18.72
CA LYS A 516 10.39 -9.19 -18.79
C LYS A 516 10.41 -9.83 -17.41
N VAL A 517 10.28 -11.14 -17.33
CA VAL A 517 10.40 -11.92 -16.08
C VAL A 517 11.66 -11.51 -15.30
N ARG A 518 12.81 -11.35 -15.96
CA ARG A 518 14.07 -10.94 -15.32
C ARG A 518 14.05 -9.56 -14.63
N ASN A 519 13.06 -8.72 -14.90
CA ASN A 519 12.89 -7.45 -14.21
C ASN A 519 12.22 -7.63 -12.83
N TYR A 520 11.64 -8.82 -12.59
CA TYR A 520 10.94 -9.20 -11.37
C TYR A 520 11.39 -10.62 -10.93
N PRO A 521 12.68 -10.78 -10.58
CA PRO A 521 13.25 -12.11 -10.33
C PRO A 521 12.60 -12.84 -9.16
N PHE A 522 12.07 -12.12 -8.16
CA PHE A 522 11.36 -12.73 -7.06
C PHE A 522 9.88 -12.97 -7.40
N LEU A 523 9.13 -11.93 -7.79
CA LEU A 523 7.69 -11.97 -8.03
C LEU A 523 7.31 -12.92 -9.19
N MET A 524 8.00 -12.79 -10.32
CA MET A 524 7.72 -13.58 -11.52
C MET A 524 8.59 -14.84 -11.58
N GLY A 525 9.87 -14.74 -11.16
CA GLY A 525 10.82 -15.85 -11.24
C GLY A 525 10.55 -17.00 -10.26
N ASN A 526 9.80 -16.79 -9.18
CA ASN A 526 9.36 -17.85 -8.25
C ASN A 526 7.88 -18.24 -8.45
N GLY A 527 7.23 -17.83 -9.51
CA GLY A 527 5.84 -18.20 -9.77
C GLY A 527 4.82 -17.57 -8.81
N ILE A 528 5.15 -16.44 -8.14
CA ILE A 528 4.24 -15.78 -7.18
C ILE A 528 3.05 -15.17 -7.91
N TRP A 529 3.31 -14.46 -9.02
CA TRP A 529 2.23 -13.96 -9.87
C TRP A 529 1.61 -15.11 -10.68
N LEU A 530 0.30 -15.11 -10.79
CA LEU A 530 -0.47 -16.15 -11.47
C LEU A 530 0.03 -16.37 -12.90
N ASP A 531 0.34 -17.62 -13.24
CA ASP A 531 0.88 -18.07 -14.53
C ASP A 531 2.33 -17.66 -14.83
N SER A 532 3.02 -16.95 -13.94
CA SER A 532 4.40 -16.56 -14.20
C SER A 532 5.38 -17.75 -14.28
N GLU A 533 5.03 -18.88 -13.68
CA GLU A 533 5.78 -20.14 -13.80
C GLU A 533 5.80 -20.75 -15.21
N LYS A 534 4.94 -20.25 -16.11
CA LYS A 534 4.87 -20.69 -17.51
C LYS A 534 5.80 -19.92 -18.44
N LEU A 535 6.45 -18.85 -17.92
CA LEU A 535 7.29 -17.94 -18.71
C LEU A 535 8.76 -18.22 -18.48
N ASP A 536 9.56 -18.04 -19.54
CA ASP A 536 11.01 -18.04 -19.48
C ASP A 536 11.54 -16.66 -19.06
N TRP A 537 12.81 -16.61 -18.62
CA TRP A 537 13.46 -15.43 -18.06
C TRP A 537 13.44 -14.18 -18.95
N ASP A 538 13.44 -14.37 -20.27
CA ASP A 538 13.42 -13.29 -21.26
C ASP A 538 12.06 -13.02 -21.87
N ASP A 539 11.03 -13.76 -21.46
CA ASP A 539 9.66 -13.53 -21.91
C ASP A 539 9.07 -12.24 -21.34
N THR A 540 8.16 -11.63 -22.08
CA THR A 540 7.39 -10.47 -21.63
C THR A 540 6.24 -10.92 -20.72
N ILE A 541 5.93 -10.11 -19.71
CA ILE A 541 4.90 -10.44 -18.71
C ILE A 541 3.48 -9.97 -19.10
N GLY A 542 3.31 -9.40 -20.28
CA GLY A 542 2.07 -8.71 -20.68
C GLY A 542 0.82 -9.60 -20.58
N GLU A 543 0.89 -10.89 -20.98
CA GLU A 543 -0.26 -11.80 -20.93
C GLU A 543 -0.69 -12.10 -19.49
N ILE A 544 0.26 -12.36 -18.60
CA ILE A 544 -0.03 -12.70 -17.22
C ILE A 544 -0.46 -11.49 -16.39
N LEU A 545 -0.03 -10.28 -16.75
CA LEU A 545 -0.49 -9.04 -16.10
C LEU A 545 -2.00 -8.81 -16.29
N LYS A 546 -2.64 -9.38 -17.30
CA LYS A 546 -4.09 -9.30 -17.52
C LYS A 546 -4.90 -9.88 -16.35
N HIS A 547 -4.32 -10.72 -15.49
CA HIS A 547 -4.94 -11.18 -14.25
C HIS A 547 -5.01 -10.10 -13.16
N GLY A 548 -4.20 -9.05 -13.26
CA GLY A 548 -4.21 -7.92 -12.33
C GLY A 548 -5.31 -6.90 -12.63
N THR A 549 -5.51 -5.95 -11.72
CA THR A 549 -6.53 -4.91 -11.85
C THR A 549 -5.95 -3.55 -12.22
N LEU A 550 -6.67 -2.82 -13.08
CA LEU A 550 -6.48 -1.41 -13.40
C LEU A 550 -7.58 -0.64 -12.67
N THR A 551 -7.22 0.21 -11.71
CA THR A 551 -8.20 0.69 -10.75
C THR A 551 -8.43 2.19 -10.88
N MET A 552 -9.69 2.57 -11.04
CA MET A 552 -10.17 3.93 -10.90
C MET A 552 -10.60 4.16 -9.45
N GLY A 553 -10.20 5.28 -8.87
CA GLY A 553 -10.61 5.70 -7.53
C GLY A 553 -11.28 7.06 -7.52
N PHE A 554 -11.77 7.50 -6.37
CA PHE A 554 -12.38 8.81 -6.17
C PHE A 554 -12.18 9.33 -4.75
N ILE A 555 -12.18 10.65 -4.61
CA ILE A 555 -12.10 11.40 -3.35
C ILE A 555 -13.26 12.38 -3.27
N GLY A 556 -13.76 12.62 -2.05
CA GLY A 556 -14.59 13.78 -1.75
C GLY A 556 -16.03 13.69 -2.26
N LEU A 557 -16.68 12.52 -2.19
CA LEU A 557 -18.08 12.40 -2.55
C LEU A 557 -18.97 13.36 -1.73
N ALA A 558 -18.69 13.52 -0.45
CA ALA A 558 -19.43 14.41 0.44
C ALA A 558 -19.36 15.87 -0.02
N GLU A 559 -18.17 16.36 -0.35
CA GLU A 559 -17.95 17.74 -0.83
C GLU A 559 -18.54 17.95 -2.23
N ALA A 560 -18.48 16.93 -3.10
CA ALA A 560 -19.14 17.00 -4.41
C ALA A 560 -20.66 17.13 -4.29
N LEU A 561 -21.29 16.33 -3.41
CA LEU A 561 -22.72 16.43 -3.12
C LEU A 561 -23.07 17.79 -2.50
N LYS A 562 -22.21 18.31 -1.62
CA LYS A 562 -22.40 19.63 -1.04
C LYS A 562 -22.29 20.76 -2.07
N ALA A 563 -21.42 20.62 -3.07
CA ALA A 563 -21.33 21.54 -4.20
C ALA A 563 -22.58 21.49 -5.10
N LEU A 564 -23.22 20.33 -5.25
CA LEU A 564 -24.38 20.12 -6.11
C LEU A 564 -25.71 20.49 -5.42
N LEU A 565 -25.88 20.07 -4.16
CA LEU A 565 -27.17 20.11 -3.45
C LEU A 565 -27.15 21.03 -2.20
N GLY A 566 -25.97 21.50 -1.77
CA GLY A 566 -25.79 22.23 -0.51
C GLY A 566 -25.69 21.34 0.73
N VAL A 567 -25.93 20.03 0.59
CA VAL A 567 -25.89 19.02 1.66
C VAL A 567 -25.18 17.76 1.19
N HIS A 568 -24.55 16.99 2.12
CA HIS A 568 -23.91 15.73 1.79
C HIS A 568 -24.79 14.51 2.19
N HIS A 569 -24.40 13.32 1.77
CA HIS A 569 -25.16 12.08 1.94
C HIS A 569 -25.39 11.63 3.39
N GLY A 570 -24.68 12.19 4.36
CA GLY A 570 -24.97 12.01 5.79
C GLY A 570 -26.11 12.87 6.31
N GLU A 571 -26.45 13.96 5.57
CA GLU A 571 -27.41 14.96 5.97
C GLU A 571 -28.82 14.75 5.35
N SER A 572 -28.88 14.15 4.15
CA SER A 572 -30.13 14.05 3.36
C SER A 572 -30.18 12.71 2.60
N GLU A 573 -31.39 12.15 2.49
CA GLU A 573 -31.66 10.94 1.68
C GLU A 573 -31.50 11.23 0.18
N GLU A 574 -31.92 12.41 -0.29
CA GLU A 574 -31.74 12.84 -1.67
C GLU A 574 -30.24 12.88 -2.04
N ALA A 575 -29.41 13.43 -1.14
CA ALA A 575 -27.96 13.41 -1.35
C ALA A 575 -27.37 11.99 -1.31
N GLN A 576 -27.91 11.11 -0.46
CA GLN A 576 -27.52 9.69 -0.46
C GLN A 576 -27.89 9.00 -1.78
N GLU A 577 -29.09 9.22 -2.31
CA GLU A 577 -29.51 8.65 -3.59
C GLU A 577 -28.63 9.12 -4.75
N LEU A 578 -28.33 10.43 -4.79
CA LEU A 578 -27.40 10.97 -5.78
C LEU A 578 -25.98 10.42 -5.63
N GLY A 579 -25.49 10.30 -4.39
CA GLY A 579 -24.19 9.68 -4.11
C GLY A 579 -24.10 8.24 -4.61
N LEU A 580 -25.12 7.44 -4.33
CA LEU A 580 -25.22 6.07 -4.83
C LEU A 580 -25.28 6.02 -6.37
N ARG A 581 -26.01 6.95 -6.99
CA ARG A 581 -26.09 7.07 -8.46
C ARG A 581 -24.73 7.40 -9.07
N ILE A 582 -23.97 8.32 -8.47
CA ILE A 582 -22.61 8.70 -8.93
C ILE A 582 -21.67 7.48 -8.89
N VAL A 583 -21.59 6.82 -7.73
CA VAL A 583 -20.67 5.67 -7.56
C VAL A 583 -21.10 4.48 -8.43
N ARG A 584 -22.40 4.25 -8.59
CA ARG A 584 -22.92 3.22 -9.51
C ARG A 584 -22.53 3.51 -10.95
N HIS A 585 -22.67 4.75 -11.41
CA HIS A 585 -22.27 5.18 -12.74
C HIS A 585 -20.78 4.89 -12.99
N MET A 586 -19.92 5.28 -12.05
CA MET A 586 -18.47 5.00 -12.13
C MET A 586 -18.20 3.49 -12.22
N ARG A 587 -18.91 2.67 -11.42
CA ARG A 587 -18.76 1.21 -11.45
C ARG A 587 -19.21 0.62 -12.80
N GLU A 588 -20.34 1.02 -13.33
CA GLU A 588 -20.86 0.57 -14.61
C GLU A 588 -19.91 0.90 -15.78
N ARG A 589 -19.25 2.08 -15.69
CA ARG A 589 -18.20 2.46 -16.65
C ARG A 589 -16.98 1.53 -16.56
N CYS A 590 -16.51 1.17 -15.35
CA CYS A 590 -15.46 0.16 -15.17
C CYS A 590 -15.84 -1.20 -15.77
N ASP A 591 -17.05 -1.66 -15.51
CA ASP A 591 -17.53 -2.95 -16.02
C ASP A 591 -17.67 -2.95 -17.56
N ALA A 592 -18.07 -1.83 -18.14
CA ALA A 592 -18.16 -1.67 -19.60
C ALA A 592 -16.76 -1.67 -20.24
N GLU A 593 -15.81 -0.96 -19.66
CA GLU A 593 -14.44 -0.91 -20.17
C GLU A 593 -13.75 -2.28 -20.01
N SER A 594 -14.02 -3.01 -18.91
CA SER A 594 -13.52 -4.38 -18.72
C SER A 594 -13.98 -5.33 -19.84
N ARG A 595 -15.26 -5.25 -20.20
CA ARG A 595 -15.81 -6.06 -21.32
C ARG A 595 -15.21 -5.69 -22.68
N LYS A 596 -14.95 -4.40 -22.91
CA LYS A 596 -14.39 -3.87 -24.14
C LYS A 596 -12.93 -4.30 -24.35
N ASP A 597 -12.12 -4.15 -23.33
CA ASP A 597 -10.66 -4.37 -23.41
C ASP A 597 -10.22 -5.77 -22.99
N HIS A 598 -11.14 -6.60 -22.44
CA HIS A 598 -10.84 -7.89 -21.81
C HIS A 598 -9.74 -7.78 -20.74
N LEU A 599 -9.84 -6.72 -19.90
CA LEU A 599 -8.97 -6.43 -18.77
C LEU A 599 -9.81 -6.23 -17.50
N ASN A 600 -9.18 -6.27 -16.34
CA ASN A 600 -9.87 -6.08 -15.08
C ASN A 600 -9.85 -4.59 -14.63
N TYR A 601 -10.74 -3.77 -15.17
CA TYR A 601 -10.98 -2.44 -14.61
C TYR A 601 -11.84 -2.55 -13.35
N SER A 602 -11.48 -1.83 -12.29
CA SER A 602 -12.20 -1.87 -11.02
C SER A 602 -12.37 -0.46 -10.44
N LEU A 603 -13.33 -0.32 -9.54
CA LEU A 603 -13.57 0.92 -8.80
C LEU A 603 -13.14 0.75 -7.34
N ILE A 604 -12.27 1.61 -6.83
CA ILE A 604 -11.83 1.64 -5.43
C ILE A 604 -12.35 2.88 -4.71
N ALA A 605 -12.80 2.69 -3.48
CA ALA A 605 -12.91 3.77 -2.52
C ALA A 605 -11.50 4.19 -2.08
N THR A 606 -10.91 5.19 -2.72
CA THR A 606 -9.49 5.53 -2.62
C THR A 606 -9.02 5.64 -1.17
N PRO A 607 -7.94 4.98 -0.77
CA PRO A 607 -7.20 5.31 0.45
C PRO A 607 -6.58 6.69 0.26
N ALA A 608 -7.07 7.68 1.00
CA ALA A 608 -6.74 9.07 0.69
C ALA A 608 -5.31 9.45 1.04
N GLU A 609 -4.78 8.95 2.17
CA GLU A 609 -3.46 9.33 2.66
C GLU A 609 -3.18 10.83 2.47
N SER A 610 -2.05 11.19 1.86
CA SER A 610 -1.73 12.60 1.52
C SER A 610 -2.62 13.21 0.43
N LEU A 611 -3.31 12.39 -0.38
CA LEU A 611 -4.16 12.85 -1.48
C LEU A 611 -5.32 13.74 -1.02
N SER A 612 -5.91 13.44 0.14
CA SER A 612 -7.02 14.25 0.70
C SER A 612 -6.61 15.71 0.91
N GLY A 613 -5.34 15.97 1.27
CA GLY A 613 -4.77 17.30 1.44
C GLY A 613 -4.24 17.93 0.15
N ARG A 614 -3.90 17.13 -0.88
CA ARG A 614 -3.30 17.62 -2.13
C ARG A 614 -4.27 18.43 -2.99
N PHE A 615 -5.52 17.99 -3.12
CA PHE A 615 -6.50 18.64 -4.00
C PHE A 615 -6.99 19.99 -3.47
N VAL A 616 -7.12 20.12 -2.17
CA VAL A 616 -7.73 21.32 -1.56
C VAL A 616 -6.97 22.62 -1.87
N PRO A 617 -5.63 22.71 -1.73
CA PRO A 617 -4.89 23.92 -2.07
C PRO A 617 -5.03 24.30 -3.55
N LEU A 618 -5.06 23.32 -4.44
CA LEU A 618 -5.25 23.55 -5.88
C LEU A 618 -6.65 24.10 -6.19
N ASP A 619 -7.67 23.57 -5.53
CA ASP A 619 -9.04 24.03 -5.70
C ASP A 619 -9.28 25.39 -5.04
N ARG A 620 -8.69 25.66 -3.86
CA ARG A 620 -8.70 26.98 -3.22
C ARG A 620 -8.07 28.06 -4.09
N ALA A 621 -6.92 27.74 -4.70
CA ALA A 621 -6.23 28.68 -5.57
C ALA A 621 -7.08 29.05 -6.80
N ARG A 622 -7.90 28.11 -7.30
CA ARG A 622 -8.71 28.28 -8.51
C ARG A 622 -10.10 28.87 -8.25
N TYR A 623 -10.77 28.45 -7.18
CA TYR A 623 -12.17 28.75 -6.91
C TYR A 623 -12.40 29.55 -5.63
N GLY A 624 -11.37 29.79 -4.83
CA GLY A 624 -11.48 30.42 -3.52
C GLY A 624 -11.91 29.46 -2.42
N VAL A 625 -12.14 30.02 -1.23
CA VAL A 625 -12.64 29.27 -0.07
C VAL A 625 -14.17 29.17 -0.18
N LEU A 626 -14.65 27.95 -0.39
CA LEU A 626 -16.07 27.62 -0.49
C LEU A 626 -16.51 26.90 0.79
N PRO A 627 -17.49 27.46 1.54
CA PRO A 627 -17.93 26.88 2.81
C PRO A 627 -18.45 25.46 2.68
N GLY A 628 -17.93 24.55 3.50
CA GLY A 628 -18.26 23.12 3.51
C GLY A 628 -17.68 22.32 2.34
N ILE A 629 -16.85 22.93 1.49
CA ILE A 629 -16.20 22.28 0.35
C ILE A 629 -14.68 22.45 0.46
N THR A 630 -14.15 23.68 0.28
CA THR A 630 -12.71 23.96 0.29
C THR A 630 -12.22 24.68 1.54
N ASP A 631 -13.05 24.81 2.55
CA ASP A 631 -12.76 25.54 3.81
C ASP A 631 -11.94 24.73 4.82
N ARG A 632 -11.73 23.44 4.58
CA ARG A 632 -10.86 22.55 5.38
C ARG A 632 -9.60 22.18 4.63
N ASP A 633 -8.58 21.68 5.34
CA ASP A 633 -7.29 21.32 4.74
C ASP A 633 -7.29 19.96 4.05
N TYR A 634 -8.40 19.25 4.04
CA TYR A 634 -8.58 17.97 3.38
C TYR A 634 -9.99 17.80 2.82
N TYR A 635 -10.15 16.97 1.78
CA TYR A 635 -11.41 16.42 1.34
C TYR A 635 -11.71 15.10 2.05
N THR A 636 -12.99 14.82 2.25
CA THR A 636 -13.43 13.56 2.84
C THR A 636 -12.99 12.38 1.98
N ASN A 637 -12.51 11.34 2.65
CA ASN A 637 -12.01 10.13 2.00
C ASN A 637 -13.17 9.40 1.29
N SER A 638 -13.03 9.17 0.00
CA SER A 638 -13.93 8.39 -0.86
C SER A 638 -15.44 8.68 -0.62
N PHE A 639 -16.20 7.64 -0.23
CA PHE A 639 -17.65 7.72 0.06
C PHE A 639 -17.97 7.93 1.55
N HIS A 640 -16.98 8.15 2.41
CA HIS A 640 -17.25 8.27 3.83
C HIS A 640 -18.14 9.47 4.17
N VAL A 641 -18.95 9.30 5.22
CA VAL A 641 -19.54 10.44 5.90
C VAL A 641 -18.42 11.22 6.58
N PRO A 642 -18.37 12.57 6.42
CA PRO A 642 -17.30 13.36 6.99
C PRO A 642 -17.11 13.15 8.49
N VAL A 643 -15.85 12.98 8.92
CA VAL A 643 -15.51 12.71 10.33
C VAL A 643 -15.99 13.80 11.28
N TYR A 644 -16.02 15.06 10.82
CA TYR A 644 -16.50 16.19 11.60
C TYR A 644 -18.03 16.25 11.74
N TYR A 645 -18.79 15.45 10.96
CA TYR A 645 -20.22 15.42 11.03
C TYR A 645 -20.70 14.52 12.19
N PRO A 646 -21.48 15.06 13.15
CA PRO A 646 -21.94 14.29 14.28
C PRO A 646 -23.00 13.27 13.86
N ILE A 647 -22.61 12.01 13.77
CA ILE A 647 -23.49 10.91 13.38
C ILE A 647 -23.29 9.70 14.30
N LYS A 648 -24.37 8.98 14.59
CA LYS A 648 -24.29 7.74 15.35
C LYS A 648 -23.65 6.63 14.50
N ALA A 649 -22.78 5.81 15.11
CA ALA A 649 -22.08 4.72 14.45
C ALA A 649 -22.99 3.84 13.57
N PHE A 650 -24.12 3.39 14.10
CA PHE A 650 -25.07 2.55 13.34
C PHE A 650 -25.66 3.27 12.11
N ARG A 651 -25.94 4.56 12.21
CA ARG A 651 -26.44 5.33 11.07
C ARG A 651 -25.34 5.53 10.03
N LYS A 652 -24.11 5.79 10.43
CA LYS A 652 -22.95 5.87 9.53
C LYS A 652 -22.77 4.57 8.74
N ILE A 653 -22.81 3.43 9.44
CA ILE A 653 -22.71 2.10 8.80
C ILE A 653 -23.82 1.92 7.74
N GLN A 654 -25.08 2.25 8.07
CA GLN A 654 -26.20 2.14 7.12
C GLN A 654 -26.03 3.00 5.87
N ILE A 655 -25.44 4.19 6.01
CA ILE A 655 -25.19 5.11 4.88
C ILE A 655 -24.05 4.59 4.02
N GLU A 656 -22.95 4.10 4.63
CA GLU A 656 -21.75 3.70 3.92
C GLU A 656 -21.83 2.29 3.30
N ALA A 657 -22.54 1.36 3.94
CA ALA A 657 -22.60 -0.04 3.53
C ALA A 657 -23.02 -0.27 2.05
N PRO A 658 -24.02 0.44 1.49
CA PRO A 658 -24.42 0.22 0.08
C PRO A 658 -23.32 0.52 -0.94
N TYR A 659 -22.33 1.36 -0.60
CA TYR A 659 -21.21 1.67 -1.50
C TYR A 659 -20.23 0.51 -1.66
N HIS A 660 -20.15 -0.41 -0.68
CA HIS A 660 -19.22 -1.55 -0.72
C HIS A 660 -19.48 -2.49 -1.90
N ALA A 661 -20.75 -2.74 -2.23
CA ALA A 661 -21.10 -3.58 -3.38
C ALA A 661 -20.63 -3.00 -4.72
N MET A 662 -20.48 -1.68 -4.81
CA MET A 662 -20.09 -0.98 -6.04
C MET A 662 -18.57 -0.78 -6.17
N THR A 663 -17.85 -0.83 -5.07
CA THR A 663 -16.40 -0.59 -5.03
C THR A 663 -15.62 -1.91 -5.00
N ASN A 664 -15.66 -2.65 -6.11
CA ASN A 664 -15.05 -3.98 -6.25
C ASN A 664 -13.52 -3.98 -6.21
N GLY A 665 -12.87 -2.84 -6.42
CA GLY A 665 -11.42 -2.67 -6.30
C GLY A 665 -10.95 -2.47 -4.85
N GLY A 666 -11.89 -2.23 -3.93
CA GLY A 666 -11.61 -2.09 -2.50
C GLY A 666 -12.42 -1.00 -1.80
N HIS A 667 -12.63 -1.22 -0.53
CA HIS A 667 -13.44 -0.35 0.35
C HIS A 667 -13.12 -0.65 1.81
N ILE A 668 -13.53 0.26 2.69
CA ILE A 668 -13.56 0.05 4.14
C ILE A 668 -14.57 1.02 4.75
N THR A 669 -15.24 0.61 5.82
CA THR A 669 -16.00 1.52 6.70
C THR A 669 -15.26 1.64 8.02
N TYR A 670 -14.98 2.87 8.42
CA TYR A 670 -14.42 3.20 9.73
C TYR A 670 -15.53 3.70 10.67
N VAL A 671 -15.52 3.18 11.89
CA VAL A 671 -16.31 3.72 13.00
C VAL A 671 -15.34 4.29 14.02
N GLU A 672 -15.45 5.58 14.28
CA GLU A 672 -14.67 6.27 15.29
C GLU A 672 -15.39 6.17 16.63
N LEU A 673 -14.71 5.66 17.67
CA LEU A 673 -15.20 5.59 19.04
C LEU A 673 -14.30 6.40 19.98
N ASP A 674 -14.93 7.16 20.83
CA ASP A 674 -14.21 7.87 21.91
C ASP A 674 -13.93 6.95 23.11
N GLY A 675 -12.80 7.18 23.77
CA GLY A 675 -12.44 6.53 25.01
C GLY A 675 -11.87 5.10 24.86
N ASP A 676 -11.75 4.40 25.98
CA ASP A 676 -11.14 3.07 26.07
C ASP A 676 -12.16 1.98 25.71
N THR A 677 -12.10 1.50 24.48
CA THR A 677 -13.00 0.48 23.94
C THR A 677 -12.85 -0.89 24.60
N SER A 678 -11.70 -1.18 25.22
CA SER A 678 -11.45 -2.46 25.91
C SER A 678 -12.33 -2.64 27.15
N LYS A 679 -12.89 -1.55 27.69
CA LYS A 679 -13.82 -1.58 28.83
C LYS A 679 -15.24 -2.02 28.48
N ASN A 680 -15.61 -2.04 27.19
CA ASN A 680 -16.95 -2.42 26.75
C ASN A 680 -16.93 -3.28 25.48
N LEU A 681 -16.39 -4.49 25.61
CA LEU A 681 -16.29 -5.46 24.51
C LEU A 681 -17.65 -5.80 23.89
N LYS A 682 -18.74 -5.80 24.69
CA LYS A 682 -20.09 -6.06 24.18
C LYS A 682 -20.56 -4.99 23.20
N ALA A 683 -20.28 -3.72 23.48
CA ALA A 683 -20.60 -2.63 22.56
C ALA A 683 -19.75 -2.72 21.28
N PHE A 684 -18.47 -3.02 21.43
CA PHE A 684 -17.56 -3.22 20.31
C PHE A 684 -18.04 -4.36 19.38
N GLU A 685 -18.34 -5.53 19.96
CA GLU A 685 -18.89 -6.66 19.22
C GLU A 685 -20.21 -6.33 18.51
N LYS A 686 -21.09 -5.59 19.17
CA LYS A 686 -22.37 -5.17 18.57
C LYS A 686 -22.18 -4.34 17.31
N ILE A 687 -21.15 -3.49 17.27
CA ILE A 687 -20.83 -2.71 16.07
C ILE A 687 -20.32 -3.62 14.95
N ILE A 688 -19.43 -4.56 15.26
CA ILE A 688 -18.91 -5.53 14.27
C ILE A 688 -20.04 -6.39 13.70
N ARG A 689 -20.94 -6.89 14.54
CA ARG A 689 -22.13 -7.65 14.09
C ARG A 689 -23.05 -6.78 13.22
N PHE A 690 -23.24 -5.52 13.59
CA PHE A 690 -24.05 -4.60 12.80
C PHE A 690 -23.44 -4.30 11.41
N MET A 691 -22.11 -4.25 11.31
CA MET A 691 -21.42 -4.18 10.00
C MET A 691 -21.72 -5.44 9.17
N HIS A 692 -21.61 -6.62 9.75
CA HIS A 692 -21.97 -7.89 9.10
C HIS A 692 -23.42 -7.88 8.60
N ASP A 693 -24.38 -7.53 9.45
CA ASP A 693 -25.81 -7.55 9.17
C ASP A 693 -26.22 -6.52 8.10
N ASN A 694 -25.41 -5.48 7.89
CA ASN A 694 -25.63 -4.47 6.86
C ASN A 694 -24.82 -4.71 5.57
N ASN A 695 -24.20 -5.88 5.41
CA ASN A 695 -23.41 -6.26 4.25
C ASN A 695 -22.20 -5.35 3.99
N VAL A 696 -21.55 -4.85 5.03
CA VAL A 696 -20.24 -4.23 4.92
C VAL A 696 -19.25 -5.30 4.47
N GLY A 697 -18.40 -5.02 3.49
CA GLY A 697 -17.39 -5.99 3.02
C GLY A 697 -16.15 -6.00 3.88
N TYR A 698 -15.76 -4.84 4.41
CA TYR A 698 -14.57 -4.65 5.23
C TYR A 698 -14.76 -3.45 6.16
N GLY A 699 -14.46 -3.62 7.43
CA GLY A 699 -14.68 -2.59 8.43
C GLY A 699 -13.61 -2.56 9.52
N SER A 700 -13.46 -1.40 10.12
CA SER A 700 -12.55 -1.15 11.24
C SER A 700 -13.20 -0.24 12.26
N ILE A 701 -12.81 -0.40 13.52
CA ILE A 701 -13.18 0.52 14.60
C ILE A 701 -11.91 1.24 15.04
N ASN A 702 -11.89 2.54 14.83
CA ASN A 702 -10.83 3.41 15.31
C ASN A 702 -11.17 3.90 16.71
N HIS A 703 -10.20 3.87 17.59
CA HIS A 703 -10.29 4.41 18.94
C HIS A 703 -8.97 5.07 19.33
N PRO A 704 -8.96 5.99 20.31
CA PRO A 704 -7.74 6.67 20.70
C PRO A 704 -6.65 5.69 21.13
N LEU A 705 -5.50 5.81 20.52
CA LEU A 705 -4.28 5.11 20.85
C LEU A 705 -3.14 6.11 20.77
N ASP A 706 -3.03 6.90 21.85
CA ASP A 706 -2.06 7.96 21.94
C ASP A 706 -0.70 7.41 22.34
N ARG A 707 0.35 8.08 21.91
CA ARG A 707 1.70 7.80 22.34
C ARG A 707 2.29 9.04 23.00
N ASP A 708 2.65 8.93 24.28
CA ASP A 708 3.38 10.00 24.94
C ASP A 708 4.82 10.07 24.41
N PRO A 709 5.26 11.22 23.84
CA PRO A 709 6.58 11.34 23.23
C PRO A 709 7.71 11.29 24.26
N VAL A 710 7.43 11.51 25.54
CA VAL A 710 8.44 11.58 26.60
C VAL A 710 8.70 10.23 27.25
N CYS A 711 7.63 9.51 27.63
CA CYS A 711 7.77 8.24 28.35
C CYS A 711 7.45 7.00 27.52
N GLY A 712 7.04 7.18 26.26
CA GLY A 712 6.70 6.07 25.35
C GLY A 712 5.43 5.31 25.75
N TYR A 713 4.60 5.84 26.66
CA TYR A 713 3.31 5.23 26.97
C TYR A 713 2.45 5.17 25.73
N THR A 714 1.91 4.00 25.43
CA THR A 714 0.96 3.82 24.33
C THR A 714 -0.38 3.33 24.92
N GLY A 715 -1.44 4.08 24.66
CA GLY A 715 -2.77 3.83 25.19
C GLY A 715 -3.63 5.07 25.14
N VAL A 716 -4.81 5.06 25.76
CA VAL A 716 -5.66 6.24 25.83
C VAL A 716 -5.00 7.29 26.74
N ILE A 717 -4.59 8.40 26.15
CA ILE A 717 -4.13 9.61 26.83
C ILE A 717 -5.17 10.68 26.56
N ASN A 718 -6.02 10.96 27.53
CA ASN A 718 -6.89 12.14 27.43
C ASN A 718 -6.02 13.41 27.59
N ASP A 719 -6.25 14.19 28.63
CA ASP A 719 -5.48 15.42 28.91
C ASP A 719 -4.12 15.16 29.57
N VAL A 720 -3.94 14.00 30.22
CA VAL A 720 -2.75 13.73 31.07
C VAL A 720 -2.26 12.29 30.84
N CYS A 721 -0.99 12.14 30.48
CA CYS A 721 -0.36 10.82 30.35
C CYS A 721 -0.40 10.03 31.68
N PRO A 722 -0.99 8.82 31.72
CA PRO A 722 -1.09 8.01 32.93
C PRO A 722 0.27 7.58 33.50
N ARG A 723 1.31 7.48 32.66
CA ARG A 723 2.64 7.02 33.06
C ARG A 723 3.51 8.14 33.61
N CYS A 724 3.58 9.29 32.96
CA CYS A 724 4.50 10.36 33.32
C CYS A 724 3.83 11.65 33.80
N GLY A 725 2.50 11.77 33.68
CA GLY A 725 1.75 12.94 34.09
C GLY A 725 1.94 14.16 33.19
N ARG A 726 2.51 14.03 31.97
CA ARG A 726 2.60 15.11 31.00
C ARG A 726 1.21 15.47 30.46
N ARG A 727 0.94 16.75 30.32
CA ARG A 727 -0.30 17.21 29.66
C ARG A 727 -0.11 17.39 28.16
N GLU A 728 -1.17 17.27 27.41
CA GLU A 728 -1.19 17.59 25.98
C GLU A 728 -0.77 19.06 25.78
N GLY A 729 0.11 19.31 24.79
CA GLY A 729 0.67 20.64 24.55
C GLY A 729 1.78 21.09 25.49
N GLU A 730 2.08 20.38 26.58
CA GLU A 730 3.26 20.68 27.40
C GLU A 730 4.55 20.31 26.66
N GLY A 731 5.51 21.26 26.65
CA GLY A 731 6.85 21.02 26.16
C GLY A 731 7.57 19.94 26.99
N VAL A 732 8.65 19.39 26.43
CA VAL A 732 9.46 18.37 27.10
C VAL A 732 10.37 19.03 28.14
N ASP A 733 10.12 18.80 29.45
CA ASP A 733 11.04 19.17 30.52
C ASP A 733 12.22 18.18 30.53
N ILE A 734 13.41 18.70 30.25
CA ILE A 734 14.66 17.91 30.15
C ILE A 734 15.01 17.24 31.49
N GLU A 735 14.75 17.87 32.61
CA GLU A 735 15.01 17.31 33.95
C GLU A 735 14.05 16.12 34.21
N LYS A 736 12.77 16.31 33.96
CA LYS A 736 11.76 15.27 34.05
C LYS A 736 12.07 14.13 33.12
N LEU A 737 12.54 14.42 31.90
CA LEU A 737 12.96 13.40 30.92
C LEU A 737 14.16 12.58 31.42
N ARG A 738 15.15 13.20 32.06
CA ARG A 738 16.30 12.52 32.68
C ARG A 738 15.88 11.59 33.81
N LEU A 739 14.93 12.01 34.64
CA LEU A 739 14.39 11.19 35.74
C LEU A 739 13.59 9.99 35.18
N LEU A 740 12.79 10.22 34.14
CA LEU A 740 12.03 9.17 33.47
C LEU A 740 12.94 8.15 32.77
N ARG A 741 14.02 8.58 32.13
CA ARG A 741 15.01 7.68 31.53
C ARG A 741 15.73 6.80 32.55
N ARG A 742 15.96 7.30 33.78
CA ARG A 742 16.47 6.46 34.88
C ARG A 742 15.46 5.44 35.34
N LYS A 743 14.18 5.81 35.37
CA LYS A 743 13.08 4.91 35.79
C LYS A 743 12.71 3.90 34.70
N PHE A 744 12.84 4.30 33.43
CA PHE A 744 12.53 3.49 32.25
C PHE A 744 13.73 3.47 31.28
N PRO A 745 14.77 2.65 31.52
CA PRO A 745 16.03 2.71 30.76
C PRO A 745 15.88 2.37 29.28
N HIS A 746 14.83 1.65 28.90
CA HIS A 746 14.52 1.27 27.52
C HIS A 746 13.59 2.27 26.80
N MET A 747 13.28 3.40 27.42
CA MET A 747 12.47 4.43 26.78
C MET A 747 13.17 4.97 25.52
N PRO A 748 12.46 5.11 24.39
CA PRO A 748 13.02 5.65 23.15
C PRO A 748 13.70 6.98 23.36
N ARG A 749 14.82 7.22 22.67
CA ARG A 749 15.46 8.53 22.65
C ARG A 749 14.68 9.44 21.71
N PHE A 750 13.93 10.37 22.25
CA PHE A 750 13.27 11.41 21.46
C PHE A 750 14.20 12.60 21.29
N HIS A 751 14.23 13.14 20.08
CA HIS A 751 14.87 14.43 19.84
C HIS A 751 13.97 15.51 20.43
N THR A 752 14.52 16.25 21.37
CA THR A 752 13.89 17.46 21.92
C THR A 752 14.20 18.60 20.96
N HIS A 753 13.35 18.81 19.98
CA HIS A 753 13.33 20.04 19.19
C HIS A 753 12.01 20.75 19.39
#